data_ccaac55784080e6ddee1d9462a791aca
#
_entry.id   ccaac55784080e6ddee1d9462a791aca
#
_cell.length_a   1.000
_cell.length_b   1.000
_cell.length_c   1.000
_cell.angle_alpha   90.00
_cell.angle_beta   90.00
_cell.angle_gamma   90.00
#
_symmetry.space_group_name_H-M   'P 1'
#
loop_
_entity.id
_entity.type
_entity.pdbx_description
1 polymer ?
#
loop_
_entity_poly.entity_id
_entity_poly.type
_entity_poly.pdbx_seq_one_letter_code
_entity_poly.pdbx_strand_id
1 'polypeptide(L)'
;MIFLFTLTGILPAASFSAPKAKNGILDLRGWNPAVDGPVDLSGQWDFFWKKLLRESDFQNGAPLPDARPHLPSFWNDLVINGEKLDAYGYGTYRLNILLDKTDQLLAIKNRLVFTAFALYVDGKKISSAGIVGRDRHETKPEFNPGVKCFNTDTGEIHLVLHVSNFHQHFGGAGRKLIFGRAHDLQELRESSIAIDLMVFGCLLIVGLYYLVLFWYRRKDYSTLFFSVFCLLMSFRTLLSGEKFLLKMYPDISYWFVVTVLDVFYYFSVMAFLLYTAYLFYRFVSRRVVQFFVFVMSSGVVIIAVTPVRYNGFINNFFHVITGAILLYLFFCAVNAATRKVFGARLYISGFIVLLLATVNDILFNYDFIQTMYLAPYGLVAFILIQTFVLSGKFSRAFNNVEKLTGDLAEVNKNLSGIVEERTEELSAAMEELQASNENLLSVNRDLEEARKTANRDIEMAAHVQRSYFPDMAPFTENWDIACYFQPTLSVSGDFYDFYLDGKSLRGVGLFDVSGHGIASGLITMLAKATFFRTFMRGLERPLNEVIGYANGILQGELEKVDNYLTGVLLRFKDKTVEYANAAHTDILLRQSGNVKAVLKENSESISGVLLGVPLFNLPYEILTFSVDSGDTILMFSDCLVENKNITKDFYGKERVIESFNNAPDASAREMLDFIIEDFLSFVGSKENLTDDLTVLLLRRK
;
A
#
# COMPACT_ATOMS: atom_id res chain seq x y z
N MET A 1 7.22 -5.13 -24.39
CA MET A 1 7.37 -4.14 -25.48
C MET A 1 6.79 -4.64 -26.80
N ILE A 2 6.97 -5.90 -27.19
CA ILE A 2 6.40 -6.48 -28.46
C ILE A 2 4.85 -6.56 -28.40
N PHE A 3 4.24 -6.83 -27.24
CA PHE A 3 2.77 -6.90 -27.08
C PHE A 3 2.05 -5.54 -27.13
N LEU A 4 2.76 -4.43 -26.87
CA LEU A 4 2.21 -3.08 -27.02
C LEU A 4 2.19 -2.61 -28.49
N PHE A 5 3.07 -3.16 -29.35
CA PHE A 5 3.16 -2.80 -30.75
C PHE A 5 2.12 -3.52 -31.64
N THR A 6 1.61 -4.67 -31.23
CA THR A 6 0.55 -5.36 -31.98
C THR A 6 -0.85 -4.77 -31.76
N LEU A 7 -1.03 -3.94 -30.74
CA LEU A 7 -2.27 -3.17 -30.50
C LEU A 7 -2.34 -1.86 -31.31
N THR A 8 -1.23 -1.44 -31.92
CA THR A 8 -1.18 -0.24 -32.79
C THR A 8 -1.68 -0.51 -34.22
N GLY A 9 -2.08 -1.73 -34.53
CA GLY A 9 -2.67 -2.10 -35.83
C GLY A 9 -4.10 -1.59 -36.07
N ILE A 10 -4.71 -0.91 -35.09
CA ILE A 10 -6.00 -0.22 -35.25
C ILE A 10 -5.74 1.29 -35.14
N LEU A 11 -4.82 1.81 -35.91
CA LEU A 11 -4.93 3.20 -36.34
C LEU A 11 -6.03 3.24 -37.38
N PRO A 12 -7.07 4.07 -37.23
CA PRO A 12 -8.04 4.24 -38.29
C PRO A 12 -7.30 4.71 -39.53
N ALA A 13 -7.49 3.97 -40.64
CA ALA A 13 -7.12 4.43 -41.96
C ALA A 13 -7.68 5.85 -42.18
N ALA A 14 -6.98 6.64 -42.96
CA ALA A 14 -7.19 8.04 -43.28
C ALA A 14 -8.58 8.58 -42.94
N SER A 15 -8.64 9.44 -41.96
CA SER A 15 -9.86 10.03 -41.43
C SER A 15 -10.62 10.78 -42.54
N PHE A 16 -11.74 10.22 -42.98
CA PHE A 16 -12.84 11.04 -43.41
C PHE A 16 -13.09 12.03 -42.27
N SER A 17 -12.88 13.31 -42.54
CA SER A 17 -13.29 14.36 -41.59
C SER A 17 -14.80 14.36 -41.53
N ALA A 18 -15.37 13.55 -40.66
CA ALA A 18 -16.80 13.41 -40.56
C ALA A 18 -17.44 14.79 -40.37
N PRO A 19 -18.41 15.17 -41.21
CA PRO A 19 -19.05 16.46 -41.08
C PRO A 19 -19.69 16.57 -39.72
N LYS A 20 -19.59 17.76 -39.10
CA LYS A 20 -20.30 18.09 -37.85
C LYS A 20 -21.68 18.64 -38.17
N ALA A 21 -22.63 18.33 -37.31
CA ALA A 21 -23.98 18.86 -37.45
C ALA A 21 -23.99 20.40 -37.42
N LYS A 22 -24.70 21.04 -38.31
CA LYS A 22 -24.92 22.48 -38.38
C LYS A 22 -26.43 22.76 -38.47
N ASN A 23 -26.88 23.67 -37.61
CA ASN A 23 -28.30 24.08 -37.58
C ASN A 23 -29.29 22.91 -37.50
N GLY A 24 -28.98 21.87 -36.68
CA GLY A 24 -29.87 20.72 -36.55
C GLY A 24 -29.82 19.72 -37.71
N ILE A 25 -28.88 19.88 -38.63
CA ILE A 25 -28.74 18.99 -39.81
C ILE A 25 -27.31 18.44 -39.85
N LEU A 26 -27.17 17.14 -40.02
CA LEU A 26 -25.94 16.43 -40.31
C LEU A 26 -26.01 15.86 -41.73
N ASP A 27 -25.22 16.40 -42.64
CA ASP A 27 -25.18 15.94 -44.03
C ASP A 27 -24.11 14.85 -44.19
N LEU A 28 -24.58 13.63 -44.37
CA LEU A 28 -23.78 12.43 -44.63
C LEU A 28 -23.97 11.90 -46.04
N ARG A 29 -24.47 12.71 -46.96
CA ARG A 29 -24.54 12.32 -48.38
C ARG A 29 -23.12 12.15 -48.94
N GLY A 30 -22.87 11.02 -49.60
CA GLY A 30 -21.54 10.59 -49.99
C GLY A 30 -20.75 9.84 -48.91
N TRP A 31 -21.27 9.72 -47.67
CA TRP A 31 -20.66 8.87 -46.63
C TRP A 31 -20.96 7.39 -46.94
N ASN A 32 -19.90 6.62 -47.04
CA ASN A 32 -20.01 5.17 -47.21
C ASN A 32 -19.73 4.47 -45.87
N PRO A 33 -20.76 3.92 -45.21
CA PRO A 33 -20.61 3.28 -43.93
C PRO A 33 -19.55 2.17 -43.88
N ALA A 34 -19.28 1.53 -45.03
CA ALA A 34 -18.34 0.42 -45.13
C ALA A 34 -16.86 0.86 -45.22
N VAL A 35 -16.63 2.09 -45.71
CA VAL A 35 -15.29 2.61 -46.00
C VAL A 35 -14.88 3.68 -44.98
N ASP A 36 -15.81 4.60 -44.71
CA ASP A 36 -15.53 5.78 -43.86
C ASP A 36 -15.71 5.51 -42.36
N GLY A 37 -16.32 4.35 -42.03
CA GLY A 37 -16.52 3.92 -40.64
C GLY A 37 -17.59 4.72 -39.87
N PRO A 38 -17.66 4.52 -38.57
CA PRO A 38 -18.62 5.19 -37.69
C PRO A 38 -18.40 6.70 -37.59
N VAL A 39 -19.50 7.46 -37.47
CA VAL A 39 -19.50 8.93 -37.37
C VAL A 39 -20.00 9.39 -36.00
N ASP A 40 -19.32 10.38 -35.40
CA ASP A 40 -19.79 11.05 -34.20
C ASP A 40 -20.95 12.00 -34.56
N LEU A 41 -22.08 11.86 -33.88
CA LEU A 41 -23.21 12.78 -34.04
C LEU A 41 -22.96 14.09 -33.26
N SER A 42 -21.79 14.69 -33.48
CA SER A 42 -21.38 15.92 -32.84
C SER A 42 -21.73 17.15 -33.66
N GLY A 43 -21.82 18.32 -32.99
CA GLY A 43 -22.15 19.57 -33.66
C GLY A 43 -23.46 20.21 -33.14
N GLN A 44 -24.01 21.14 -33.92
CA GLN A 44 -25.19 21.93 -33.49
C GLN A 44 -26.46 21.13 -33.68
N TRP A 45 -27.13 20.82 -32.55
CA TRP A 45 -28.47 20.21 -32.56
C TRP A 45 -29.55 21.22 -32.23
N ASP A 46 -30.76 21.11 -32.76
CA ASP A 46 -31.89 21.86 -32.28
C ASP A 46 -32.29 21.43 -30.88
N PHE A 47 -32.47 22.39 -29.97
CA PHE A 47 -32.79 22.11 -28.58
C PHE A 47 -34.06 22.85 -28.13
N PHE A 48 -34.91 22.13 -27.41
CA PHE A 48 -36.21 22.61 -26.94
C PHE A 48 -36.31 22.41 -25.43
N TRP A 49 -36.14 23.48 -24.67
CA TRP A 49 -36.12 23.45 -23.21
C TRP A 49 -37.53 23.31 -22.65
N LYS A 50 -37.70 22.42 -21.65
CA LYS A 50 -38.97 22.10 -20.97
C LYS A 50 -40.09 21.66 -21.95
N LYS A 51 -39.71 21.04 -23.06
CA LYS A 51 -40.64 20.47 -24.07
C LYS A 51 -40.23 19.04 -24.37
N LEU A 52 -41.18 18.11 -24.39
CA LEU A 52 -40.99 16.74 -24.86
C LEU A 52 -41.76 16.58 -26.18
N LEU A 53 -41.07 16.96 -27.25
CA LEU A 53 -41.66 17.01 -28.61
C LEU A 53 -41.46 15.67 -29.30
N ARG A 54 -42.51 15.17 -29.93
CA ARG A 54 -42.49 13.97 -30.77
C ARG A 54 -42.27 14.37 -32.24
N GLU A 55 -41.92 13.40 -33.07
CA GLU A 55 -41.75 13.64 -34.51
C GLU A 55 -42.98 14.27 -35.15
N SER A 56 -44.20 13.86 -34.76
CA SER A 56 -45.45 14.47 -35.23
C SER A 56 -45.54 15.98 -34.97
N ASP A 57 -44.91 16.48 -33.94
CA ASP A 57 -44.99 17.91 -33.58
C ASP A 57 -44.11 18.76 -34.50
N PHE A 58 -43.21 18.15 -35.25
CA PHE A 58 -42.38 18.79 -36.26
C PHE A 58 -42.94 18.73 -37.67
N GLN A 59 -43.91 17.83 -37.94
CA GLN A 59 -44.54 17.68 -39.24
C GLN A 59 -45.60 18.75 -39.52
N ASN A 60 -46.22 19.31 -38.46
CA ASN A 60 -47.33 20.28 -38.56
C ASN A 60 -46.91 21.74 -38.32
N GLY A 61 -45.71 22.12 -38.75
CA GLY A 61 -45.13 23.43 -38.47
C GLY A 61 -44.07 23.34 -37.37
N ALA A 62 -42.81 23.08 -37.78
CA ALA A 62 -41.72 22.85 -36.83
C ALA A 62 -41.57 24.03 -35.88
N PRO A 63 -41.64 23.84 -34.57
CA PRO A 63 -41.37 24.89 -33.61
C PRO A 63 -39.92 25.37 -33.76
N LEU A 64 -39.69 26.65 -33.56
CA LEU A 64 -38.34 27.20 -33.56
C LEU A 64 -37.58 26.65 -32.33
N PRO A 65 -36.31 26.22 -32.49
CA PRO A 65 -35.51 25.75 -31.36
C PRO A 65 -35.22 26.91 -30.41
N ASP A 66 -35.27 26.60 -29.13
CA ASP A 66 -34.95 27.60 -28.06
C ASP A 66 -33.44 27.87 -28.05
N ALA A 67 -32.59 26.91 -28.48
CA ALA A 67 -31.13 27.03 -28.63
C ALA A 67 -30.58 25.98 -29.62
N ARG A 68 -29.32 26.15 -30.01
CA ARG A 68 -28.54 25.19 -30.81
C ARG A 68 -27.21 24.87 -30.17
N PRO A 69 -27.21 24.05 -29.09
CA PRO A 69 -25.96 23.65 -28.45
C PRO A 69 -25.09 22.79 -29.35
N HIS A 70 -23.77 22.91 -29.19
CA HIS A 70 -22.81 21.99 -29.74
C HIS A 70 -22.74 20.72 -28.91
N LEU A 71 -23.27 19.60 -29.38
CA LEU A 71 -23.12 18.30 -28.68
C LEU A 71 -21.79 17.66 -29.03
N PRO A 72 -21.16 16.96 -28.04
CA PRO A 72 -21.63 16.73 -26.68
C PRO A 72 -21.43 17.97 -25.79
N SER A 73 -22.46 18.35 -25.03
CA SER A 73 -22.39 19.42 -24.05
C SER A 73 -23.48 19.23 -22.98
N PHE A 74 -23.28 19.90 -21.85
CA PHE A 74 -24.32 19.98 -20.83
C PHE A 74 -25.14 21.25 -21.04
N TRP A 75 -26.45 21.17 -20.80
CA TRP A 75 -27.31 22.35 -20.94
C TRP A 75 -27.08 23.41 -19.85
N ASN A 76 -26.39 23.03 -18.74
CA ASN A 76 -25.94 23.98 -17.71
C ASN A 76 -25.09 25.14 -18.27
N ASP A 77 -24.47 24.93 -19.44
CA ASP A 77 -23.60 25.94 -20.06
C ASP A 77 -24.39 26.83 -21.06
N LEU A 78 -25.69 26.53 -21.25
CA LEU A 78 -26.53 27.28 -22.16
C LEU A 78 -27.20 28.45 -21.46
N VAL A 79 -27.38 29.53 -22.23
CA VAL A 79 -28.17 30.69 -21.87
C VAL A 79 -29.35 30.79 -22.87
N ILE A 80 -30.58 30.72 -22.35
CA ILE A 80 -31.81 30.85 -23.13
C ILE A 80 -32.57 32.07 -22.60
N ASN A 81 -32.94 33.00 -23.45
CA ASN A 81 -33.64 34.23 -23.11
C ASN A 81 -32.93 35.06 -22.02
N GLY A 82 -31.59 35.01 -22.01
CA GLY A 82 -30.76 35.76 -21.03
C GLY A 82 -30.58 35.05 -19.67
N GLU A 83 -31.20 33.92 -19.45
CA GLU A 83 -31.06 33.13 -18.23
C GLU A 83 -30.20 31.87 -18.46
N LYS A 84 -29.24 31.64 -17.56
CA LYS A 84 -28.45 30.41 -17.56
C LYS A 84 -29.32 29.24 -17.09
N LEU A 85 -29.30 28.14 -17.84
CA LEU A 85 -30.12 26.97 -17.50
C LEU A 85 -29.61 26.29 -16.22
N ASP A 86 -30.56 25.81 -15.42
CA ASP A 86 -30.30 24.94 -14.28
C ASP A 86 -29.88 23.54 -14.76
N ALA A 87 -29.15 22.84 -13.92
CA ALA A 87 -28.88 21.40 -14.11
C ALA A 87 -30.15 20.56 -14.16
N TYR A 88 -31.20 21.00 -13.47
CA TYR A 88 -32.44 20.27 -13.30
C TYR A 88 -33.51 20.70 -14.29
N GLY A 89 -33.98 19.74 -15.08
CA GLY A 89 -34.99 20.00 -16.07
C GLY A 89 -35.09 18.85 -17.08
N TYR A 90 -35.78 19.17 -18.16
CA TYR A 90 -35.99 18.25 -19.27
C TYR A 90 -36.00 19.00 -20.60
N GLY A 91 -35.74 18.32 -21.68
CA GLY A 91 -35.76 18.92 -23.00
C GLY A 91 -35.66 17.89 -24.11
N THR A 92 -35.91 18.39 -25.30
CA THR A 92 -35.81 17.61 -26.56
C THR A 92 -34.62 18.14 -27.35
N TYR A 93 -33.75 17.25 -27.78
CA TYR A 93 -32.75 17.50 -28.81
C TYR A 93 -33.23 16.87 -30.08
N ARG A 94 -33.05 17.55 -31.24
CA ARG A 94 -33.38 17.07 -32.57
C ARG A 94 -32.20 17.20 -33.50
N LEU A 95 -31.99 16.17 -34.31
CA LEU A 95 -31.03 16.16 -35.42
C LEU A 95 -31.66 15.48 -36.65
N ASN A 96 -31.56 16.12 -37.78
CA ASN A 96 -31.87 15.51 -39.06
C ASN A 96 -30.56 15.05 -39.73
N ILE A 97 -30.48 13.78 -40.09
CA ILE A 97 -29.34 13.21 -40.79
C ILE A 97 -29.76 12.97 -42.26
N LEU A 98 -29.05 13.62 -43.15
CA LEU A 98 -29.21 13.40 -44.59
C LEU A 98 -28.18 12.37 -45.04
N LEU A 99 -28.60 11.30 -45.66
CA LEU A 99 -27.71 10.23 -46.16
C LEU A 99 -28.21 9.69 -47.49
N ASP A 100 -27.35 9.04 -48.24
CA ASP A 100 -27.76 8.28 -49.41
C ASP A 100 -28.53 7.01 -48.99
N LYS A 101 -29.48 6.57 -49.79
CA LYS A 101 -30.23 5.34 -49.48
C LYS A 101 -29.28 4.18 -49.32
N THR A 102 -29.48 3.42 -48.27
CA THR A 102 -28.66 2.25 -47.91
C THR A 102 -29.56 1.12 -47.44
N ASP A 103 -29.27 -0.09 -47.86
CA ASP A 103 -29.92 -1.31 -47.37
C ASP A 103 -29.23 -1.88 -46.13
N GLN A 104 -28.21 -1.18 -45.64
CA GLN A 104 -27.45 -1.65 -44.49
C GLN A 104 -28.19 -1.38 -43.18
N LEU A 105 -28.13 -2.34 -42.28
CA LEU A 105 -28.61 -2.16 -40.91
C LEU A 105 -27.76 -1.12 -40.21
N LEU A 106 -28.36 0.00 -39.85
CA LEU A 106 -27.73 1.11 -39.15
C LEU A 106 -27.95 0.99 -37.66
N ALA A 107 -27.10 1.63 -36.90
CA ALA A 107 -27.21 1.66 -35.44
C ALA A 107 -26.74 2.98 -34.87
N ILE A 108 -27.18 3.23 -33.63
CA ILE A 108 -26.65 4.28 -32.76
C ILE A 108 -26.10 3.64 -31.51
N LYS A 109 -24.85 3.97 -31.19
CA LYS A 109 -24.21 3.63 -29.88
C LYS A 109 -24.36 4.81 -28.96
N ASN A 110 -25.06 4.58 -27.82
CA ASN A 110 -25.16 5.53 -26.75
C ASN A 110 -24.25 5.08 -25.58
N ARG A 111 -23.48 6.01 -25.00
CA ARG A 111 -22.68 5.73 -23.80
C ARG A 111 -23.37 6.20 -22.53
N LEU A 112 -23.63 7.48 -22.41
CA LEU A 112 -24.18 8.10 -21.20
C LEU A 112 -24.89 9.41 -21.54
N VAL A 113 -26.21 9.44 -21.30
CA VAL A 113 -27.03 10.65 -21.28
C VAL A 113 -27.59 10.80 -19.86
N PHE A 114 -27.51 11.98 -19.29
CA PHE A 114 -27.84 12.21 -17.87
C PHE A 114 -29.25 12.81 -17.75
N THR A 115 -30.13 12.23 -16.89
CA THR A 115 -30.01 10.98 -16.10
C THR A 115 -31.01 9.94 -16.59
N ALA A 116 -32.02 10.38 -17.35
CA ALA A 116 -32.94 9.53 -18.08
C ALA A 116 -33.10 10.07 -19.49
N PHE A 117 -33.21 9.17 -20.47
CA PHE A 117 -33.41 9.57 -21.86
C PHE A 117 -34.30 8.57 -22.62
N ALA A 118 -34.87 9.06 -23.71
CA ALA A 118 -35.53 8.24 -24.73
C ALA A 118 -35.10 8.76 -26.10
N LEU A 119 -34.54 7.87 -26.92
CA LEU A 119 -34.08 8.14 -28.28
C LEU A 119 -35.05 7.56 -29.28
N TYR A 120 -35.49 8.40 -30.16
CA TYR A 120 -36.44 8.06 -31.27
C TYR A 120 -35.74 8.27 -32.60
N VAL A 121 -36.00 7.37 -33.52
CA VAL A 121 -35.64 7.45 -34.92
C VAL A 121 -36.93 7.37 -35.74
N ASP A 122 -37.21 8.37 -36.54
CA ASP A 122 -38.42 8.47 -37.37
C ASP A 122 -39.70 8.20 -36.57
N GLY A 123 -39.78 8.79 -35.38
CA GLY A 123 -40.88 8.65 -34.43
C GLY A 123 -40.90 7.33 -33.62
N LYS A 124 -40.10 6.32 -34.00
CA LYS A 124 -40.03 5.03 -33.32
C LYS A 124 -38.99 5.06 -32.20
N LYS A 125 -39.35 4.70 -30.98
CA LYS A 125 -38.43 4.61 -29.86
C LYS A 125 -37.48 3.43 -30.06
N ILE A 126 -36.18 3.71 -30.22
CA ILE A 126 -35.13 2.69 -30.38
C ILE A 126 -34.32 2.43 -29.12
N SER A 127 -34.19 3.42 -28.26
CA SER A 127 -33.42 3.29 -27.00
C SER A 127 -34.03 4.12 -25.90
N SER A 128 -33.86 3.66 -24.66
CA SER A 128 -34.13 4.48 -23.49
C SER A 128 -33.30 4.01 -22.30
N ALA A 129 -33.05 4.92 -21.36
CA ALA A 129 -32.56 4.61 -20.05
C ALA A 129 -33.41 5.35 -19.04
N GLY A 130 -34.00 4.62 -18.10
CA GLY A 130 -34.95 5.14 -17.15
C GLY A 130 -36.25 5.66 -17.75
N ILE A 131 -36.89 6.55 -16.99
CA ILE A 131 -38.16 7.19 -17.38
C ILE A 131 -37.90 8.69 -17.49
N VAL A 132 -38.16 9.25 -18.68
CA VAL A 132 -38.09 10.68 -18.92
C VAL A 132 -39.37 11.29 -18.34
N GLY A 133 -39.22 12.15 -17.34
CA GLY A 133 -40.32 12.87 -16.70
C GLY A 133 -40.15 14.38 -16.80
N ARG A 134 -41.19 15.12 -16.41
CA ARG A 134 -41.19 16.58 -16.36
C ARG A 134 -40.78 17.13 -15.00
N ASP A 135 -40.72 16.26 -14.03
CA ASP A 135 -40.29 16.57 -12.67
C ASP A 135 -39.48 15.43 -12.04
N ARG A 136 -39.11 15.60 -10.80
CA ARG A 136 -38.28 14.65 -10.04
C ARG A 136 -39.00 13.34 -9.72
N HIS A 137 -40.30 13.36 -9.56
CA HIS A 137 -41.09 12.18 -9.16
C HIS A 137 -41.34 11.27 -10.37
N GLU A 138 -41.57 11.88 -11.53
CA GLU A 138 -41.77 11.18 -12.79
C GLU A 138 -40.45 10.64 -13.34
N THR A 139 -39.32 11.36 -13.13
CA THR A 139 -38.03 10.98 -13.68
C THR A 139 -37.40 9.86 -12.88
N LYS A 140 -37.13 8.71 -13.54
CA LYS A 140 -36.39 7.60 -12.94
C LYS A 140 -35.03 7.49 -13.63
N PRO A 141 -33.91 7.72 -12.93
CA PRO A 141 -32.59 7.59 -13.50
C PRO A 141 -32.20 6.12 -13.68
N GLU A 142 -31.55 5.81 -14.80
CA GLU A 142 -31.05 4.46 -15.13
C GLU A 142 -29.84 4.54 -16.05
N PHE A 143 -29.01 3.50 -16.03
CA PHE A 143 -27.93 3.32 -16.96
C PHE A 143 -28.30 2.23 -17.99
N ASN A 144 -28.30 2.57 -19.28
CA ASN A 144 -28.51 1.60 -20.35
C ASN A 144 -27.62 1.92 -21.57
N PRO A 145 -26.27 1.84 -21.41
CA PRO A 145 -25.38 2.01 -22.54
C PRO A 145 -25.51 0.84 -23.51
N GLY A 146 -25.49 1.12 -24.82
CA GLY A 146 -25.59 0.05 -25.76
C GLY A 146 -25.61 0.49 -27.25
N VAL A 147 -25.68 -0.48 -28.11
CA VAL A 147 -25.90 -0.32 -29.55
C VAL A 147 -27.33 -0.69 -29.87
N LYS A 148 -28.05 0.18 -30.54
CA LYS A 148 -29.44 -0.03 -30.95
C LYS A 148 -29.55 0.11 -32.44
N CYS A 149 -30.00 -0.97 -33.07
CA CYS A 149 -30.10 -1.10 -34.51
C CYS A 149 -31.48 -0.64 -34.98
N PHE A 150 -31.51 -0.09 -36.18
CA PHE A 150 -32.73 0.28 -36.89
C PHE A 150 -32.47 0.24 -38.39
N ASN A 151 -33.55 0.07 -39.15
CA ASN A 151 -33.55 0.20 -40.63
C ASN A 151 -34.14 1.54 -41.01
N THR A 152 -33.66 2.10 -42.10
CA THR A 152 -34.24 3.25 -42.74
C THR A 152 -34.26 3.02 -44.28
N ASP A 153 -35.40 3.29 -44.86
CA ASP A 153 -35.59 3.18 -46.32
C ASP A 153 -35.55 4.59 -46.96
N THR A 154 -35.39 5.61 -46.15
CA THR A 154 -35.38 7.01 -46.54
C THR A 154 -33.97 7.57 -46.63
N GLY A 155 -33.76 8.61 -47.44
CA GLY A 155 -32.49 9.36 -47.46
C GLY A 155 -32.38 10.40 -46.33
N GLU A 156 -33.29 10.39 -45.40
CA GLU A 156 -33.32 11.30 -44.25
C GLU A 156 -33.73 10.54 -42.99
N ILE A 157 -33.02 10.78 -41.88
CA ILE A 157 -33.28 10.21 -40.56
C ILE A 157 -33.58 11.32 -39.59
N HIS A 158 -34.73 11.24 -38.94
CA HIS A 158 -35.12 12.19 -37.90
C HIS A 158 -34.80 11.61 -36.51
N LEU A 159 -33.77 12.14 -35.87
CA LEU A 159 -33.42 11.79 -34.49
C LEU A 159 -34.08 12.76 -33.50
N VAL A 160 -34.81 12.21 -32.56
CA VAL A 160 -35.38 12.96 -31.44
C VAL A 160 -34.88 12.32 -30.15
N LEU A 161 -34.17 13.09 -29.33
CA LEU A 161 -33.65 12.65 -28.07
C LEU A 161 -34.30 13.44 -26.92
N HIS A 162 -35.18 12.78 -26.19
CA HIS A 162 -35.71 13.33 -24.93
C HIS A 162 -34.74 13.07 -23.82
N VAL A 163 -34.45 14.07 -23.01
CA VAL A 163 -33.60 13.97 -21.85
C VAL A 163 -34.27 14.62 -20.66
N SER A 164 -34.21 14.00 -19.51
CA SER A 164 -34.55 14.63 -18.23
C SER A 164 -33.47 14.38 -17.17
N ASN A 165 -33.20 15.41 -16.43
CA ASN A 165 -32.26 15.35 -15.29
C ASN A 165 -32.81 16.11 -14.09
N PHE A 166 -33.05 15.40 -12.98
CA PHE A 166 -33.43 15.96 -11.68
C PHE A 166 -32.57 15.37 -10.54
N HIS A 167 -31.50 14.62 -10.91
CA HIS A 167 -30.78 13.77 -9.99
C HIS A 167 -29.26 13.99 -10.03
N GLN A 168 -28.72 14.68 -11.04
CA GLN A 168 -27.31 14.96 -11.22
C GLN A 168 -27.08 16.46 -11.42
N HIS A 169 -25.90 16.93 -11.04
CA HIS A 169 -25.50 18.35 -11.16
C HIS A 169 -25.12 18.76 -12.58
N PHE A 170 -25.07 17.84 -13.52
CA PHE A 170 -24.96 18.08 -14.96
C PHE A 170 -26.15 17.46 -15.66
N GLY A 171 -26.79 18.18 -16.56
CA GLY A 171 -27.90 17.69 -17.35
C GLY A 171 -27.65 17.82 -18.86
N GLY A 172 -28.23 16.90 -19.64
CA GLY A 172 -28.14 16.94 -21.10
C GLY A 172 -27.36 15.79 -21.72
N ALA A 173 -27.00 15.96 -23.01
CA ALA A 173 -26.27 14.98 -23.78
C ALA A 173 -24.77 15.21 -23.74
N GLY A 174 -24.18 15.06 -22.53
CA GLY A 174 -22.77 15.33 -22.26
C GLY A 174 -21.77 14.30 -22.81
N ARG A 175 -22.22 13.32 -23.59
CA ARG A 175 -21.38 12.31 -24.23
C ARG A 175 -21.77 12.10 -25.68
N LYS A 176 -20.78 11.74 -26.51
CA LYS A 176 -20.97 11.49 -27.94
C LYS A 176 -21.91 10.33 -28.18
N LEU A 177 -22.86 10.52 -29.11
CA LEU A 177 -23.59 9.46 -29.77
C LEU A 177 -22.84 9.09 -31.05
N ILE A 178 -22.65 7.80 -31.30
CA ILE A 178 -21.91 7.30 -32.45
C ILE A 178 -22.92 6.62 -33.39
N PHE A 179 -22.88 6.98 -34.64
CA PHE A 179 -23.74 6.44 -35.72
C PHE A 179 -22.90 5.66 -36.71
N GLY A 180 -23.45 4.57 -37.24
CA GLY A 180 -22.74 3.76 -38.21
C GLY A 180 -23.48 2.45 -38.51
N ARG A 181 -22.82 1.51 -39.21
CA ARG A 181 -23.36 0.17 -39.40
C ARG A 181 -23.49 -0.54 -38.06
N ALA A 182 -24.53 -1.34 -37.95
CA ALA A 182 -24.79 -2.15 -36.78
C ALA A 182 -23.58 -3.05 -36.41
N HIS A 183 -23.00 -3.69 -37.44
CA HIS A 183 -21.83 -4.55 -37.28
C HIS A 183 -20.63 -3.79 -36.63
N ASP A 184 -20.26 -2.63 -37.21
CA ASP A 184 -19.09 -1.88 -36.78
C ASP A 184 -19.27 -1.34 -35.35
N LEU A 185 -20.46 -0.85 -35.01
CA LEU A 185 -20.77 -0.35 -33.68
C LEU A 185 -20.85 -1.48 -32.66
N GLN A 186 -21.32 -2.65 -33.05
CA GLN A 186 -21.33 -3.83 -32.22
C GLN A 186 -19.89 -4.30 -31.93
N GLU A 187 -19.05 -4.37 -32.96
CA GLU A 187 -17.64 -4.70 -32.85
C GLU A 187 -16.89 -3.71 -31.93
N LEU A 188 -17.12 -2.40 -32.10
CA LEU A 188 -16.59 -1.36 -31.23
C LEU A 188 -17.02 -1.55 -29.78
N ARG A 189 -18.27 -1.96 -29.55
CA ARG A 189 -18.76 -2.24 -28.20
C ARG A 189 -18.13 -3.49 -27.62
N GLU A 190 -18.09 -4.58 -28.41
CA GLU A 190 -17.49 -5.85 -27.99
C GLU A 190 -15.99 -5.69 -27.65
N SER A 191 -15.25 -4.95 -28.50
CA SER A 191 -13.86 -4.60 -28.24
C SER A 191 -13.70 -3.79 -26.97
N SER A 192 -14.58 -2.80 -26.74
CA SER A 192 -14.56 -2.01 -25.48
C SER A 192 -14.82 -2.89 -24.26
N ILE A 193 -15.81 -3.80 -24.34
CA ILE A 193 -16.11 -4.77 -23.26
C ILE A 193 -14.94 -5.73 -23.06
N ALA A 194 -14.35 -6.24 -24.14
CA ALA A 194 -13.19 -7.13 -24.06
C ALA A 194 -12.00 -6.46 -23.35
N ILE A 195 -11.73 -5.19 -23.66
CA ILE A 195 -10.71 -4.39 -23.00
C ILE A 195 -11.03 -4.21 -21.50
N ASP A 196 -12.26 -3.82 -21.16
CA ASP A 196 -12.70 -3.65 -19.77
C ASP A 196 -12.55 -4.97 -19.00
N LEU A 197 -12.94 -6.11 -19.59
CA LEU A 197 -12.79 -7.44 -18.98
C LEU A 197 -11.33 -7.88 -18.87
N MET A 198 -10.49 -7.57 -19.86
CA MET A 198 -9.07 -7.84 -19.81
C MET A 198 -8.40 -7.04 -18.68
N VAL A 199 -8.70 -5.75 -18.57
CA VAL A 199 -8.20 -4.88 -17.49
C VAL A 199 -8.70 -5.38 -16.13
N PHE A 200 -9.98 -5.73 -16.03
CA PHE A 200 -10.55 -6.34 -14.82
C PHE A 200 -9.79 -7.61 -14.42
N GLY A 201 -9.60 -8.54 -15.38
CA GLY A 201 -8.91 -9.80 -15.11
C GLY A 201 -7.45 -9.59 -14.69
N CYS A 202 -6.72 -8.72 -15.40
CA CYS A 202 -5.34 -8.38 -15.04
C CYS A 202 -5.24 -7.80 -13.62
N LEU A 203 -6.11 -6.84 -13.29
CA LEU A 203 -6.17 -6.20 -11.98
C LEU A 203 -6.56 -7.19 -10.87
N LEU A 204 -7.55 -8.05 -11.16
CA LEU A 204 -8.03 -9.05 -10.22
C LEU A 204 -6.92 -10.06 -9.88
N ILE A 205 -6.27 -10.62 -10.91
CA ILE A 205 -5.19 -11.59 -10.73
C ILE A 205 -4.03 -10.97 -9.94
N VAL A 206 -3.60 -9.77 -10.31
CA VAL A 206 -2.53 -9.05 -9.60
C VAL A 206 -2.96 -8.75 -8.17
N GLY A 207 -4.18 -8.27 -7.96
CA GLY A 207 -4.72 -8.00 -6.64
C GLY A 207 -4.74 -9.23 -5.75
N LEU A 208 -5.28 -10.36 -6.25
CA LEU A 208 -5.30 -11.62 -5.52
C LEU A 208 -3.90 -12.17 -5.25
N TYR A 209 -2.99 -12.08 -6.24
CA TYR A 209 -1.60 -12.50 -6.06
C TYR A 209 -0.93 -11.75 -4.90
N TYR A 210 -1.06 -10.42 -4.85
CA TYR A 210 -0.47 -9.62 -3.77
C TYR A 210 -1.20 -9.79 -2.43
N LEU A 211 -2.49 -10.14 -2.45
CA LEU A 211 -3.23 -10.48 -1.24
C LEU A 211 -2.70 -11.79 -0.63
N VAL A 212 -2.52 -12.82 -1.47
CA VAL A 212 -1.91 -14.08 -1.06
C VAL A 212 -0.47 -13.86 -0.57
N LEU A 213 0.28 -13.04 -1.28
CA LEU A 213 1.64 -12.69 -0.87
C LEU A 213 1.68 -12.01 0.49
N PHE A 214 0.75 -11.10 0.77
CA PHE A 214 0.59 -10.48 2.08
C PHE A 214 0.20 -11.53 3.14
N TRP A 215 -0.64 -12.52 2.79
CA TRP A 215 -0.99 -13.59 3.73
C TRP A 215 0.22 -14.35 4.24
N TYR A 216 1.20 -14.62 3.37
CA TYR A 216 2.46 -15.24 3.74
C TYR A 216 3.45 -14.26 4.41
N ARG A 217 3.22 -12.93 4.26
CA ARG A 217 4.14 -11.88 4.71
C ARG A 217 3.38 -10.73 5.35
N ARG A 218 2.72 -11.01 6.46
CA ARG A 218 1.78 -10.09 7.13
C ARG A 218 2.38 -8.74 7.55
N LYS A 219 3.71 -8.58 7.50
CA LYS A 219 4.40 -7.31 7.83
C LYS A 219 4.66 -6.41 6.62
N ASP A 220 4.51 -6.90 5.41
CA ASP A 220 4.64 -6.07 4.22
C ASP A 220 3.31 -5.40 3.86
N TYR A 221 2.96 -4.37 4.59
CA TYR A 221 1.74 -3.59 4.33
C TYR A 221 1.72 -2.92 2.96
N SER A 222 2.88 -2.73 2.30
CA SER A 222 2.91 -2.19 0.94
C SER A 222 2.22 -3.13 -0.03
N THR A 223 2.42 -4.45 0.10
CA THR A 223 1.73 -5.46 -0.72
C THR A 223 0.24 -5.51 -0.46
N LEU A 224 -0.19 -5.36 0.81
CA LEU A 224 -1.62 -5.30 1.16
C LEU A 224 -2.31 -4.12 0.47
N PHE A 225 -1.78 -2.91 0.64
CA PHE A 225 -2.43 -1.72 0.09
C PHE A 225 -2.39 -1.69 -1.43
N PHE A 226 -1.35 -2.24 -2.05
CA PHE A 226 -1.31 -2.42 -3.50
C PHE A 226 -2.36 -3.44 -3.97
N SER A 227 -2.53 -4.55 -3.26
CA SER A 227 -3.60 -5.53 -3.51
C SER A 227 -4.99 -4.88 -3.42
N VAL A 228 -5.27 -4.16 -2.32
CA VAL A 228 -6.54 -3.46 -2.11
C VAL A 228 -6.81 -2.46 -3.24
N PHE A 229 -5.80 -1.68 -3.64
CA PHE A 229 -5.89 -0.76 -4.78
C PHE A 229 -6.27 -1.50 -6.06
N CYS A 230 -5.57 -2.59 -6.40
CA CYS A 230 -5.84 -3.37 -7.61
C CYS A 230 -7.25 -3.98 -7.58
N LEU A 231 -7.69 -4.55 -6.46
CA LEU A 231 -9.02 -5.14 -6.32
C LEU A 231 -10.13 -4.09 -6.44
N LEU A 232 -10.00 -2.94 -5.78
CA LEU A 232 -10.97 -1.85 -5.90
C LEU A 232 -11.06 -1.33 -7.32
N MET A 233 -9.93 -1.12 -7.99
CA MET A 233 -9.89 -0.67 -9.39
C MET A 233 -10.43 -1.74 -10.33
N SER A 234 -10.20 -3.03 -10.08
CA SER A 234 -10.77 -4.14 -10.83
C SER A 234 -12.30 -4.06 -10.83
N PHE A 235 -12.92 -4.08 -9.66
CA PHE A 235 -14.39 -4.01 -9.56
C PHE A 235 -14.96 -2.69 -10.09
N ARG A 236 -14.24 -1.58 -9.88
CA ARG A 236 -14.64 -0.29 -10.46
C ARG A 236 -14.68 -0.32 -11.99
N THR A 237 -13.76 -1.05 -12.64
CA THR A 237 -13.74 -1.19 -14.11
C THR A 237 -15.01 -1.85 -14.62
N LEU A 238 -15.54 -2.87 -13.97
CA LEU A 238 -16.80 -3.53 -14.35
C LEU A 238 -18.05 -2.62 -14.27
N LEU A 239 -18.01 -1.66 -13.34
CA LEU A 239 -19.09 -0.68 -13.14
C LEU A 239 -18.90 0.59 -13.99
N SER A 240 -17.71 0.78 -14.57
CA SER A 240 -17.35 1.90 -15.45
C SER A 240 -17.58 1.51 -16.95
N GLY A 241 -17.07 2.29 -17.87
CA GLY A 241 -17.05 1.98 -19.30
C GLY A 241 -18.43 1.58 -19.86
N GLU A 242 -18.47 0.42 -20.46
CA GLU A 242 -19.71 -0.17 -21.01
C GLU A 242 -20.64 -0.77 -19.93
N LYS A 243 -20.28 -0.63 -18.65
CA LYS A 243 -21.07 -1.08 -17.48
C LYS A 243 -21.50 -2.55 -17.59
N PHE A 244 -20.54 -3.43 -17.88
CA PHE A 244 -20.79 -4.85 -18.14
C PHE A 244 -21.59 -5.53 -17.03
N LEU A 245 -21.34 -5.15 -15.76
CA LEU A 245 -22.05 -5.71 -14.61
C LEU A 245 -23.56 -5.45 -14.65
N LEU A 246 -24.00 -4.29 -15.18
CA LEU A 246 -25.42 -3.98 -15.31
C LEU A 246 -26.12 -4.79 -16.41
N LYS A 247 -25.35 -5.31 -17.38
CA LYS A 247 -25.90 -6.26 -18.37
C LYS A 247 -26.19 -7.61 -17.73
N MET A 248 -25.38 -8.03 -16.76
CA MET A 248 -25.59 -9.29 -16.03
C MET A 248 -26.68 -9.16 -14.95
N TYR A 249 -26.74 -8.01 -14.31
CA TYR A 249 -27.67 -7.72 -13.21
C TYR A 249 -28.41 -6.41 -13.47
N PRO A 250 -29.45 -6.41 -14.30
CA PRO A 250 -30.18 -5.19 -14.69
C PRO A 250 -30.89 -4.48 -13.54
N ASP A 251 -31.26 -5.22 -12.50
CA ASP A 251 -32.02 -4.72 -11.37
C ASP A 251 -31.20 -3.91 -10.36
N ILE A 252 -29.87 -3.77 -10.60
CA ILE A 252 -29.04 -2.97 -9.72
C ILE A 252 -29.44 -1.50 -9.79
N SER A 253 -29.78 -0.94 -8.63
CA SER A 253 -30.22 0.44 -8.51
C SER A 253 -29.17 1.43 -9.03
N TYR A 254 -29.63 2.43 -9.79
CA TYR A 254 -28.80 3.56 -10.24
C TYR A 254 -28.01 4.20 -9.10
N TRP A 255 -28.68 4.43 -7.96
CA TRP A 255 -28.09 5.04 -6.77
C TRP A 255 -26.96 4.22 -6.19
N PHE A 256 -27.16 2.90 -6.13
CA PHE A 256 -26.13 1.97 -5.66
C PHE A 256 -24.88 2.04 -6.54
N VAL A 257 -25.06 2.01 -7.87
CA VAL A 257 -23.92 2.05 -8.81
C VAL A 257 -23.13 3.34 -8.66
N VAL A 258 -23.79 4.49 -8.60
CA VAL A 258 -23.12 5.79 -8.45
C VAL A 258 -22.37 5.86 -7.14
N THR A 259 -23.03 5.51 -6.03
CA THR A 259 -22.40 5.54 -4.70
C THR A 259 -21.20 4.58 -4.61
N VAL A 260 -21.34 3.35 -5.10
CA VAL A 260 -20.24 2.37 -5.08
C VAL A 260 -19.05 2.82 -5.93
N LEU A 261 -19.30 3.43 -7.09
CA LEU A 261 -18.22 3.98 -7.93
C LEU A 261 -17.44 5.08 -7.23
N ASP A 262 -18.14 5.97 -6.49
CA ASP A 262 -17.51 7.05 -5.73
C ASP A 262 -16.75 6.50 -4.51
N VAL A 263 -17.36 5.58 -3.77
CA VAL A 263 -16.74 4.91 -2.61
C VAL A 263 -15.49 4.14 -3.03
N PHE A 264 -15.55 3.38 -4.13
CA PHE A 264 -14.37 2.67 -4.65
C PHE A 264 -13.28 3.64 -5.09
N TYR A 265 -13.62 4.78 -5.67
CA TYR A 265 -12.67 5.82 -6.01
C TYR A 265 -11.92 6.32 -4.76
N TYR A 266 -12.62 6.71 -3.71
CA TYR A 266 -11.98 7.23 -2.50
C TYR A 266 -11.12 6.18 -1.79
N PHE A 267 -11.62 4.94 -1.66
CA PHE A 267 -10.82 3.86 -1.11
C PHE A 267 -9.61 3.52 -1.97
N SER A 268 -9.71 3.61 -3.30
CA SER A 268 -8.58 3.39 -4.20
C SER A 268 -7.49 4.45 -4.01
N VAL A 269 -7.88 5.73 -3.92
CA VAL A 269 -6.94 6.83 -3.65
C VAL A 269 -6.26 6.65 -2.30
N MET A 270 -7.03 6.26 -1.28
CA MET A 270 -6.50 5.98 0.06
C MET A 270 -5.55 4.79 0.06
N ALA A 271 -5.91 3.69 -0.60
CA ALA A 271 -5.05 2.51 -0.73
C ALA A 271 -3.76 2.85 -1.49
N PHE A 272 -3.84 3.66 -2.54
CA PHE A 272 -2.68 4.12 -3.29
C PHE A 272 -1.76 5.03 -2.46
N LEU A 273 -2.33 5.95 -1.69
CA LEU A 273 -1.60 6.78 -0.75
C LEU A 273 -0.85 5.93 0.28
N LEU A 274 -1.52 4.96 0.89
CA LEU A 274 -0.93 4.07 1.88
C LEU A 274 0.14 3.17 1.24
N TYR A 275 -0.14 2.60 0.06
CA TYR A 275 0.85 1.83 -0.70
C TYR A 275 2.15 2.61 -0.87
N THR A 276 2.06 3.84 -1.38
CA THR A 276 3.23 4.68 -1.63
C THR A 276 3.93 5.10 -0.34
N ALA A 277 3.15 5.37 0.71
CA ALA A 277 3.68 5.72 2.03
C ALA A 277 4.49 4.56 2.63
N TYR A 278 4.02 3.33 2.52
CA TYR A 278 4.78 2.15 2.97
C TYR A 278 5.95 1.79 2.04
N LEU A 279 5.82 2.09 0.74
CA LEU A 279 6.90 1.87 -0.22
C LEU A 279 8.08 2.82 0.02
N PHE A 280 7.80 4.10 0.34
CA PHE A 280 8.78 5.16 0.56
C PHE A 280 8.66 5.78 1.95
N TYR A 281 8.48 4.96 3.00
CA TYR A 281 8.19 5.36 4.38
C TYR A 281 9.15 6.43 4.96
N ARG A 282 10.43 6.48 4.49
CA ARG A 282 11.42 7.49 4.90
C ARG A 282 11.20 8.86 4.30
N PHE A 283 10.43 8.94 3.21
CA PHE A 283 10.23 10.17 2.42
C PHE A 283 8.82 10.72 2.54
N VAL A 284 7.89 9.91 3.06
CA VAL A 284 6.48 10.28 3.22
C VAL A 284 6.19 10.56 4.68
N SER A 285 5.72 11.77 5.00
CA SER A 285 5.40 12.17 6.36
C SER A 285 4.15 11.45 6.88
N ARG A 286 4.26 10.78 8.01
CA ARG A 286 3.15 10.09 8.67
C ARG A 286 1.98 11.04 8.97
N ARG A 287 2.25 12.27 9.42
CA ARG A 287 1.20 13.26 9.75
C ARG A 287 0.39 13.64 8.51
N VAL A 288 1.08 13.84 7.38
CA VAL A 288 0.44 14.17 6.09
C VAL A 288 -0.44 13.01 5.62
N VAL A 289 0.06 11.76 5.72
CA VAL A 289 -0.71 10.57 5.39
C VAL A 289 -1.96 10.45 6.26
N GLN A 290 -1.82 10.60 7.58
CA GLN A 290 -2.95 10.55 8.51
C GLN A 290 -4.00 11.61 8.19
N PHE A 291 -3.56 12.84 7.90
CA PHE A 291 -4.46 13.92 7.48
C PHE A 291 -5.24 13.53 6.21
N PHE A 292 -4.57 13.09 5.16
CA PHE A 292 -5.25 12.73 3.91
C PHE A 292 -6.12 11.48 4.05
N VAL A 293 -5.70 10.49 4.83
CA VAL A 293 -6.55 9.33 5.15
C VAL A 293 -7.82 9.77 5.88
N PHE A 294 -7.70 10.66 6.86
CA PHE A 294 -8.87 11.20 7.57
C PHE A 294 -9.81 11.95 6.61
N VAL A 295 -9.26 12.84 5.77
CA VAL A 295 -10.04 13.61 4.80
C VAL A 295 -10.73 12.68 3.79
N MET A 296 -10.03 11.69 3.22
CA MET A 296 -10.64 10.75 2.26
C MET A 296 -11.68 9.84 2.93
N SER A 297 -11.44 9.42 4.18
CA SER A 297 -12.43 8.65 4.95
C SER A 297 -13.68 9.46 5.25
N SER A 298 -13.54 10.75 5.57
CA SER A 298 -14.71 11.64 5.72
C SER A 298 -15.49 11.77 4.41
N GLY A 299 -14.79 11.80 3.26
CA GLY A 299 -15.40 11.77 1.94
C GLY A 299 -16.27 10.53 1.70
N VAL A 300 -15.77 9.35 2.07
CA VAL A 300 -16.56 8.10 1.99
C VAL A 300 -17.84 8.22 2.80
N VAL A 301 -17.76 8.71 4.05
CA VAL A 301 -18.94 8.87 4.91
C VAL A 301 -19.92 9.88 4.32
N ILE A 302 -19.42 11.04 3.87
CA ILE A 302 -20.24 12.09 3.27
C ILE A 302 -20.99 11.55 2.05
N ILE A 303 -20.30 10.88 1.11
CA ILE A 303 -20.93 10.31 -0.10
C ILE A 303 -21.95 9.22 0.25
N ALA A 304 -21.70 8.40 1.27
CA ALA A 304 -22.62 7.33 1.65
C ALA A 304 -23.93 7.84 2.26
N VAL A 305 -23.89 9.00 2.92
CA VAL A 305 -25.06 9.58 3.62
C VAL A 305 -25.77 10.64 2.78
N THR A 306 -25.03 11.33 1.89
CA THR A 306 -25.57 12.45 1.13
C THR A 306 -26.33 11.97 -0.11
N PRO A 307 -27.48 12.58 -0.45
CA PRO A 307 -28.19 12.28 -1.69
C PRO A 307 -27.29 12.53 -2.92
N VAL A 308 -27.35 11.62 -3.90
CA VAL A 308 -26.45 11.61 -5.10
C VAL A 308 -26.44 12.95 -5.87
N ARG A 309 -27.50 13.75 -5.79
CA ARG A 309 -27.54 15.08 -6.43
C ARG A 309 -26.40 16.01 -6.01
N TYR A 310 -25.85 15.83 -4.82
CA TYR A 310 -24.73 16.63 -4.31
C TYR A 310 -23.36 16.02 -4.61
N ASN A 311 -23.34 14.76 -5.07
CA ASN A 311 -22.08 14.03 -5.33
C ASN A 311 -21.15 14.81 -6.26
N GLY A 312 -21.69 15.53 -7.24
CA GLY A 312 -20.87 16.30 -8.17
C GLY A 312 -20.03 17.39 -7.50
N PHE A 313 -20.62 18.16 -6.60
CA PHE A 313 -19.88 19.18 -5.85
C PHE A 313 -18.87 18.54 -4.91
N ILE A 314 -19.29 17.47 -4.22
CA ILE A 314 -18.45 16.72 -3.30
C ILE A 314 -17.26 16.12 -4.07
N ASN A 315 -17.53 15.46 -5.20
CA ASN A 315 -16.49 14.84 -6.03
C ASN A 315 -15.49 15.88 -6.57
N ASN A 316 -15.96 17.03 -7.06
CA ASN A 316 -15.07 18.10 -7.54
C ASN A 316 -14.10 18.54 -6.44
N PHE A 317 -14.59 18.75 -5.21
CA PHE A 317 -13.75 19.09 -4.07
C PHE A 317 -12.72 17.98 -3.79
N PHE A 318 -13.14 16.71 -3.72
CA PHE A 318 -12.24 15.59 -3.47
C PHE A 318 -11.31 15.28 -4.64
N HIS A 319 -11.66 15.63 -5.87
CA HIS A 319 -10.74 15.53 -7.01
C HIS A 319 -9.57 16.51 -6.87
N VAL A 320 -9.81 17.73 -6.39
CA VAL A 320 -8.73 18.68 -6.07
C VAL A 320 -7.81 18.11 -4.99
N ILE A 321 -8.39 17.53 -3.93
CA ILE A 321 -7.62 16.87 -2.86
C ILE A 321 -6.82 15.69 -3.43
N THR A 322 -7.42 14.87 -4.29
CA THR A 322 -6.71 13.77 -4.96
C THR A 322 -5.53 14.30 -5.78
N GLY A 323 -5.71 15.40 -6.51
CA GLY A 323 -4.63 16.07 -7.22
C GLY A 323 -3.48 16.50 -6.28
N ALA A 324 -3.81 17.05 -5.13
CA ALA A 324 -2.83 17.41 -4.10
C ALA A 324 -2.11 16.18 -3.53
N ILE A 325 -2.83 15.10 -3.26
CA ILE A 325 -2.23 13.82 -2.82
C ILE A 325 -1.25 13.30 -3.88
N LEU A 326 -1.66 13.24 -5.14
CA LEU A 326 -0.82 12.73 -6.23
C LEU A 326 0.44 13.59 -6.42
N LEU A 327 0.30 14.90 -6.37
CA LEU A 327 1.43 15.83 -6.45
C LEU A 327 2.40 15.65 -5.28
N TYR A 328 1.88 15.51 -4.06
CA TYR A 328 2.68 15.23 -2.87
C TYR A 328 3.44 13.90 -3.00
N LEU A 329 2.75 12.83 -3.43
CA LEU A 329 3.37 11.51 -3.61
C LEU A 329 4.43 11.53 -4.72
N PHE A 330 4.18 12.25 -5.81
CA PHE A 330 5.15 12.44 -6.88
C PHE A 330 6.42 13.14 -6.36
N PHE A 331 6.27 14.22 -5.60
CA PHE A 331 7.39 14.92 -4.97
C PHE A 331 8.19 14.00 -4.03
N CYS A 332 7.51 13.21 -3.18
CA CYS A 332 8.15 12.23 -2.31
C CYS A 332 8.92 11.16 -3.10
N ALA A 333 8.35 10.66 -4.21
CA ALA A 333 9.00 9.69 -5.07
C ALA A 333 10.24 10.26 -5.77
N VAL A 334 10.17 11.52 -6.23
CA VAL A 334 11.32 12.22 -6.81
C VAL A 334 12.43 12.38 -5.77
N ASN A 335 12.09 12.78 -4.55
CA ASN A 335 13.07 12.87 -3.46
C ASN A 335 13.69 11.50 -3.12
N ALA A 336 12.90 10.43 -3.13
CA ALA A 336 13.41 9.07 -2.99
C ALA A 336 14.36 8.68 -4.15
N ALA A 337 14.03 9.08 -5.38
CA ALA A 337 14.86 8.81 -6.55
C ALA A 337 16.21 9.56 -6.55
N THR A 338 16.22 10.82 -6.08
CA THR A 338 17.46 11.60 -5.90
C THR A 338 18.39 10.95 -4.87
N ARG A 339 17.80 10.31 -3.84
CA ARG A 339 18.55 9.54 -2.83
C ARG A 339 18.88 8.11 -3.28
N LYS A 340 18.68 7.78 -4.56
CA LYS A 340 19.01 6.47 -5.17
C LYS A 340 18.28 5.30 -4.50
N VAL A 341 17.07 5.54 -3.93
CA VAL A 341 16.25 4.46 -3.36
C VAL A 341 15.86 3.49 -4.48
N PHE A 342 15.98 2.20 -4.20
CA PHE A 342 15.64 1.17 -5.18
C PHE A 342 14.19 1.26 -5.62
N GLY A 343 13.96 1.12 -6.92
CA GLY A 343 12.63 1.14 -7.51
C GLY A 343 12.01 2.53 -7.66
N ALA A 344 12.54 3.59 -7.03
CA ALA A 344 11.93 4.92 -7.07
C ALA A 344 11.87 5.50 -8.51
N ARG A 345 12.91 5.32 -9.32
CA ARG A 345 12.90 5.77 -10.72
C ARG A 345 11.86 5.01 -11.55
N LEU A 346 11.77 3.71 -11.34
CA LEU A 346 10.80 2.86 -12.02
C LEU A 346 9.37 3.18 -11.56
N TYR A 347 9.16 3.47 -10.27
CA TYR A 347 7.89 3.95 -9.75
C TYR A 347 7.46 5.25 -10.44
N ILE A 348 8.36 6.23 -10.54
CA ILE A 348 8.09 7.52 -11.22
C ILE A 348 7.74 7.31 -12.69
N SER A 349 8.46 6.43 -13.41
CA SER A 349 8.13 6.16 -14.82
C SER A 349 6.70 5.60 -14.98
N GLY A 350 6.29 4.68 -14.11
CA GLY A 350 4.92 4.17 -14.08
C GLY A 350 3.91 5.26 -13.75
N PHE A 351 4.22 6.11 -12.79
CA PHE A 351 3.36 7.23 -12.42
C PHE A 351 3.17 8.23 -13.58
N ILE A 352 4.24 8.54 -14.30
CA ILE A 352 4.20 9.42 -15.49
C ILE A 352 3.35 8.79 -16.60
N VAL A 353 3.48 7.49 -16.85
CA VAL A 353 2.67 6.79 -17.86
C VAL A 353 1.18 6.89 -17.52
N LEU A 354 0.82 6.65 -16.26
CA LEU A 354 -0.57 6.77 -15.81
C LEU A 354 -1.07 8.20 -15.88
N LEU A 355 -0.25 9.18 -15.51
CA LEU A 355 -0.58 10.60 -15.58
C LEU A 355 -0.82 11.03 -17.03
N LEU A 356 0.07 10.68 -17.96
CA LEU A 356 -0.06 11.01 -19.38
C LEU A 356 -1.31 10.38 -19.98
N ALA A 357 -1.62 9.12 -19.64
CA ALA A 357 -2.84 8.46 -20.06
C ALA A 357 -4.10 9.17 -19.53
N THR A 358 -4.06 9.61 -18.26
CA THR A 358 -5.18 10.34 -17.66
C THR A 358 -5.37 11.73 -18.28
N VAL A 359 -4.28 12.45 -18.52
CA VAL A 359 -4.31 13.75 -19.20
C VAL A 359 -4.85 13.60 -20.63
N ASN A 360 -4.41 12.57 -21.36
CA ASN A 360 -4.96 12.26 -22.68
C ASN A 360 -6.48 12.09 -22.61
N ASP A 361 -7.00 11.33 -21.65
CA ASP A 361 -8.43 11.07 -21.54
C ASP A 361 -9.23 12.32 -21.18
N ILE A 362 -8.65 13.20 -20.39
CA ILE A 362 -9.24 14.51 -20.07
C ILE A 362 -9.33 15.34 -21.38
N LEU A 363 -8.22 15.50 -22.10
CA LEU A 363 -8.17 16.28 -23.35
C LEU A 363 -9.09 15.68 -24.43
N PHE A 364 -9.15 14.35 -24.52
CA PHE A 364 -10.06 13.64 -25.41
C PHE A 364 -11.54 13.88 -25.07
N ASN A 365 -11.88 13.90 -23.75
CA ASN A 365 -13.25 14.17 -23.30
C ASN A 365 -13.71 15.61 -23.61
N TYR A 366 -12.78 16.57 -23.66
CA TYR A 366 -13.06 17.97 -24.01
C TYR A 366 -12.89 18.27 -25.50
N ASP A 367 -12.70 17.25 -26.36
CA ASP A 367 -12.47 17.41 -27.81
C ASP A 367 -11.23 18.25 -28.19
N PHE A 368 -10.27 18.43 -27.28
CA PHE A 368 -9.00 19.09 -27.59
C PHE A 368 -8.09 18.23 -28.47
N ILE A 369 -8.20 16.92 -28.35
CA ILE A 369 -7.42 15.94 -29.14
C ILE A 369 -8.33 14.83 -29.66
N GLN A 370 -7.98 14.28 -30.81
CA GLN A 370 -8.67 13.12 -31.41
C GLN A 370 -7.82 11.87 -31.20
N THR A 371 -7.97 11.24 -30.05
CA THR A 371 -7.26 10.02 -29.66
C THR A 371 -8.27 8.95 -29.21
N MET A 372 -7.83 8.01 -28.39
CA MET A 372 -8.66 7.01 -27.73
C MET A 372 -8.53 7.13 -26.20
N TYR A 373 -9.37 6.42 -25.47
CA TYR A 373 -9.22 6.30 -24.01
C TYR A 373 -7.98 5.49 -23.67
N LEU A 374 -6.96 6.12 -23.08
CA LEU A 374 -5.68 5.53 -22.71
C LEU A 374 -5.56 5.14 -21.23
N ALA A 375 -6.43 5.66 -20.35
CA ALA A 375 -6.33 5.40 -18.91
C ALA A 375 -6.37 3.89 -18.55
N PRO A 376 -7.20 3.02 -19.15
CA PRO A 376 -7.16 1.59 -18.89
C PRO A 376 -5.79 0.97 -19.18
N TYR A 377 -5.19 1.32 -20.31
CA TYR A 377 -3.87 0.84 -20.74
C TYR A 377 -2.76 1.42 -19.85
N GLY A 378 -2.86 2.71 -19.51
CA GLY A 378 -1.96 3.39 -18.58
C GLY A 378 -1.97 2.74 -17.20
N LEU A 379 -3.14 2.33 -16.72
CA LEU A 379 -3.31 1.63 -15.45
C LEU A 379 -2.65 0.24 -15.48
N VAL A 380 -2.87 -0.54 -16.53
CA VAL A 380 -2.21 -1.86 -16.70
C VAL A 380 -0.69 -1.69 -16.78
N ALA A 381 -0.20 -0.74 -17.58
CA ALA A 381 1.23 -0.45 -17.69
C ALA A 381 1.82 -0.02 -16.33
N PHE A 382 1.13 0.86 -15.61
CA PHE A 382 1.51 1.26 -14.26
C PHE A 382 1.66 0.06 -13.33
N ILE A 383 0.66 -0.83 -13.30
CA ILE A 383 0.64 -2.01 -12.43
C ILE A 383 1.75 -3.00 -12.80
N LEU A 384 2.00 -3.21 -14.09
CA LEU A 384 3.13 -4.02 -14.55
C LEU A 384 4.46 -3.44 -14.05
N ILE A 385 4.65 -2.13 -14.17
CA ILE A 385 5.83 -1.44 -13.67
C ILE A 385 5.97 -1.60 -12.14
N GLN A 386 4.87 -1.45 -11.39
CA GLN A 386 4.89 -1.67 -9.94
C GLN A 386 5.20 -3.12 -9.57
N THR A 387 4.72 -4.08 -10.36
CA THR A 387 5.06 -5.49 -10.20
C THR A 387 6.58 -5.71 -10.36
N PHE A 388 7.23 -5.05 -11.32
CA PHE A 388 8.70 -5.08 -11.44
C PHE A 388 9.42 -4.45 -10.24
N VAL A 389 8.90 -3.34 -9.71
CA VAL A 389 9.45 -2.72 -8.48
C VAL A 389 9.39 -3.70 -7.31
N LEU A 390 8.23 -4.31 -7.09
CA LEU A 390 8.06 -5.28 -6.02
C LEU A 390 8.90 -6.54 -6.26
N SER A 391 8.91 -7.09 -7.49
CA SER A 391 9.74 -8.25 -7.85
C SER A 391 11.22 -7.99 -7.62
N GLY A 392 11.72 -6.80 -7.98
CA GLY A 392 13.12 -6.42 -7.73
C GLY A 392 13.48 -6.34 -6.25
N LYS A 393 12.54 -5.93 -5.40
CA LYS A 393 12.70 -6.01 -3.94
C LYS A 393 12.85 -7.47 -3.49
N PHE A 394 12.04 -8.37 -4.06
CA PHE A 394 12.13 -9.81 -3.80
C PHE A 394 13.48 -10.40 -4.18
N SER A 395 13.93 -10.13 -5.42
CA SER A 395 15.18 -10.64 -5.93
C SER A 395 16.37 -10.22 -5.06
N ARG A 396 16.40 -8.96 -4.62
CA ARG A 396 17.46 -8.48 -3.72
C ARG A 396 17.48 -9.19 -2.38
N ALA A 397 16.30 -9.46 -1.82
CA ALA A 397 16.26 -10.18 -0.56
C ALA A 397 16.72 -11.63 -0.71
N PHE A 398 16.32 -12.26 -1.82
CA PHE A 398 16.77 -13.61 -2.12
C PHE A 398 18.30 -13.65 -2.26
N ASN A 399 18.85 -12.73 -3.04
CA ASN A 399 20.29 -12.62 -3.20
C ASN A 399 21.02 -12.31 -1.88
N ASN A 400 20.41 -11.53 -0.99
CA ASN A 400 20.98 -11.27 0.33
C ASN A 400 20.95 -12.52 1.22
N VAL A 401 19.84 -13.29 1.17
CA VAL A 401 19.74 -14.58 1.86
C VAL A 401 20.76 -15.58 1.29
N GLU A 402 20.86 -15.67 -0.04
CA GLU A 402 21.83 -16.54 -0.72
C GLU A 402 23.26 -16.17 -0.36
N LYS A 403 23.59 -14.87 -0.34
CA LYS A 403 24.91 -14.40 0.10
C LYS A 403 25.16 -14.76 1.57
N LEU A 404 24.16 -14.51 2.46
CA LEU A 404 24.28 -14.85 3.88
C LEU A 404 24.45 -16.37 4.08
N THR A 405 23.73 -17.17 3.25
CA THR A 405 23.86 -18.63 3.26
C THR A 405 25.23 -19.07 2.76
N GLY A 406 25.78 -18.36 1.75
CA GLY A 406 27.15 -18.56 1.26
C GLY A 406 28.20 -18.23 2.34
N ASP A 407 28.07 -17.06 2.95
CA ASP A 407 28.96 -16.63 4.05
C ASP A 407 28.87 -17.60 5.24
N LEU A 408 27.66 -18.12 5.53
CA LEU A 408 27.45 -19.14 6.56
C LEU A 408 28.09 -20.49 6.17
N ALA A 409 28.00 -20.87 4.88
CA ALA A 409 28.62 -22.08 4.38
C ALA A 409 30.16 -22.03 4.43
N GLU A 410 30.76 -20.85 4.18
CA GLU A 410 32.21 -20.62 4.31
C GLU A 410 32.65 -20.70 5.78
N VAL A 411 31.89 -20.07 6.68
CA VAL A 411 32.13 -20.19 8.14
C VAL A 411 31.97 -21.65 8.60
N ASN A 412 30.93 -22.36 8.09
CA ASN A 412 30.77 -23.77 8.38
C ASN A 412 31.90 -24.64 7.85
N LYS A 413 32.48 -24.31 6.68
CA LYS A 413 33.61 -25.04 6.13
C LYS A 413 34.86 -24.88 6.98
N ASN A 414 35.11 -23.64 7.46
CA ASN A 414 36.24 -23.37 8.36
C ASN A 414 36.05 -24.04 9.73
N LEU A 415 34.78 -24.05 10.21
CA LEU A 415 34.43 -24.75 11.45
C LEU A 415 34.54 -26.27 11.30
N SER A 416 34.18 -26.82 10.09
CA SER A 416 34.33 -28.23 9.81
C SER A 416 35.80 -28.69 9.86
N GLY A 417 36.73 -27.86 9.43
CA GLY A 417 38.16 -28.14 9.55
C GLY A 417 38.64 -28.21 11.01
N ILE A 418 38.14 -27.29 11.85
CA ILE A 418 38.43 -27.30 13.27
C ILE A 418 37.75 -28.50 13.98
N VAL A 419 36.55 -28.86 13.52
CA VAL A 419 35.80 -30.02 14.04
C VAL A 419 36.46 -31.31 13.60
N GLU A 420 37.00 -31.38 12.38
CA GLU A 420 37.71 -32.54 11.85
C GLU A 420 39.00 -32.81 12.66
N GLU A 421 39.78 -31.76 12.94
CA GLU A 421 40.97 -31.85 13.82
C GLU A 421 40.63 -32.28 15.26
N ARG A 422 39.51 -31.76 15.80
CA ARG A 422 39.00 -32.18 17.12
C ARG A 422 38.33 -33.54 17.12
N THR A 423 37.81 -33.95 15.94
CA THR A 423 37.14 -35.25 15.79
C THR A 423 38.15 -36.35 15.65
N GLU A 424 39.33 -36.12 15.06
CA GLU A 424 40.45 -37.03 15.03
C GLU A 424 41.00 -37.26 16.46
N GLU A 425 41.15 -36.19 17.27
CA GLU A 425 41.51 -36.34 18.68
C GLU A 425 40.45 -37.11 19.49
N LEU A 426 39.17 -36.83 19.19
CA LEU A 426 38.04 -37.51 19.86
C LEU A 426 37.83 -38.97 19.42
N SER A 427 38.11 -39.24 18.12
CA SER A 427 38.01 -40.59 17.56
C SER A 427 39.00 -41.54 18.22
N ALA A 428 40.22 -41.09 18.47
CA ALA A 428 41.23 -41.85 19.22
C ALA A 428 40.81 -42.15 20.67
N ALA A 429 40.07 -41.23 21.30
CA ALA A 429 39.53 -41.44 22.64
C ALA A 429 38.23 -42.28 22.65
N MET A 430 37.46 -42.25 21.55
CA MET A 430 36.19 -43.00 21.43
C MET A 430 36.39 -44.46 21.07
N GLU A 431 37.48 -44.85 20.36
CA GLU A 431 37.78 -46.24 20.08
C GLU A 431 37.96 -47.06 21.38
N GLU A 432 38.48 -46.39 22.45
CA GLU A 432 38.65 -47.02 23.74
C GLU A 432 37.34 -47.19 24.53
N LEU A 433 36.35 -46.31 24.29
CA LEU A 433 35.01 -46.35 24.91
C LEU A 433 34.02 -47.26 24.18
N GLN A 434 34.21 -47.45 22.88
CA GLN A 434 33.24 -48.15 22.02
C GLN A 434 33.18 -49.64 22.27
N ALA A 435 34.24 -50.26 22.75
CA ALA A 435 34.30 -51.69 23.11
C ALA A 435 33.34 -52.09 24.27
N SER A 436 32.89 -51.09 25.04
CA SER A 436 32.07 -51.35 26.27
C SER A 436 30.56 -51.20 26.07
N ASN A 437 30.09 -50.57 24.95
CA ASN A 437 28.69 -50.12 24.86
C ASN A 437 27.85 -50.69 23.73
N GLU A 438 28.35 -51.67 22.96
CA GLU A 438 27.68 -52.12 21.72
C GLU A 438 26.32 -52.85 21.93
N ASN A 439 25.97 -53.24 23.10
CA ASN A 439 24.76 -54.07 23.32
C ASN A 439 23.49 -53.27 23.73
N LEU A 440 23.60 -51.98 23.98
CA LEU A 440 22.45 -51.16 24.43
C LEU A 440 21.91 -50.18 23.34
N LEU A 441 22.48 -50.21 22.17
CA LEU A 441 22.34 -49.10 21.21
C LEU A 441 21.47 -49.36 19.94
N SER A 442 20.84 -50.52 19.76
CA SER A 442 20.16 -50.77 18.48
C SER A 442 18.77 -50.12 18.36
N VAL A 443 18.07 -49.92 19.47
CA VAL A 443 16.67 -49.37 19.40
C VAL A 443 16.61 -47.88 19.64
N ASN A 444 17.62 -47.28 20.32
CA ASN A 444 17.68 -45.83 20.52
C ASN A 444 18.41 -45.09 19.40
N ARG A 445 19.03 -45.83 18.45
CA ARG A 445 19.89 -45.25 17.43
C ARG A 445 19.15 -44.37 16.44
N ASP A 446 18.04 -44.85 15.91
CA ASP A 446 17.33 -44.14 14.83
C ASP A 446 16.62 -42.89 15.33
N LEU A 447 16.13 -42.88 16.56
CA LEU A 447 15.49 -41.72 17.18
C LEU A 447 16.53 -40.68 17.65
N GLU A 448 17.70 -41.15 18.11
CA GLU A 448 18.77 -40.27 18.52
C GLU A 448 19.53 -39.63 17.34
N GLU A 449 19.69 -40.35 16.20
CA GLU A 449 20.37 -39.80 15.02
C GLU A 449 19.61 -38.61 14.39
N ALA A 450 18.29 -38.73 14.23
CA ALA A 450 17.46 -37.66 13.72
C ALA A 450 17.47 -36.39 14.67
N ARG A 451 17.43 -36.69 15.99
CA ARG A 451 17.47 -35.64 17.02
C ARG A 451 18.85 -35.00 17.16
N LYS A 452 19.93 -35.79 16.97
CA LYS A 452 21.31 -35.30 17.02
C LYS A 452 21.66 -34.41 15.84
N THR A 453 21.15 -34.74 14.65
CA THR A 453 21.37 -33.92 13.45
C THR A 453 20.71 -32.54 13.62
N ALA A 454 19.44 -32.51 14.01
CA ALA A 454 18.72 -31.25 14.22
C ALA A 454 19.32 -30.40 15.36
N ASN A 455 19.70 -31.03 16.48
CA ASN A 455 20.32 -30.29 17.59
C ASN A 455 21.73 -29.76 17.26
N ARG A 456 22.49 -30.49 16.43
CA ARG A 456 23.85 -30.10 16.04
C ARG A 456 23.87 -28.86 15.13
N ASP A 457 22.90 -28.78 14.22
CA ASP A 457 22.73 -27.59 13.37
C ASP A 457 22.34 -26.38 14.23
N ILE A 458 21.52 -26.60 15.24
CA ILE A 458 21.12 -25.56 16.21
C ILE A 458 22.30 -25.12 17.10
N GLU A 459 23.09 -26.07 17.61
CA GLU A 459 24.27 -25.79 18.43
C GLU A 459 25.36 -25.04 17.64
N MET A 460 25.51 -25.35 16.36
CA MET A 460 26.42 -24.69 15.47
C MET A 460 25.99 -23.24 15.19
N ALA A 461 24.68 -23.00 14.98
CA ALA A 461 24.12 -21.68 14.87
C ALA A 461 24.33 -20.86 16.16
N ALA A 462 24.11 -21.51 17.32
CA ALA A 462 24.36 -20.92 18.66
C ALA A 462 25.82 -20.55 18.90
N HIS A 463 26.74 -21.40 18.46
CA HIS A 463 28.18 -21.13 18.59
C HIS A 463 28.59 -19.94 17.72
N VAL A 464 28.11 -19.89 16.48
CA VAL A 464 28.31 -18.72 15.61
C VAL A 464 27.73 -17.47 16.28
N GLN A 465 26.49 -17.51 16.73
CA GLN A 465 25.89 -16.36 17.41
C GLN A 465 26.69 -15.93 18.64
N ARG A 466 27.07 -16.88 19.52
CA ARG A 466 27.88 -16.57 20.72
C ARG A 466 29.23 -15.92 20.39
N SER A 467 29.85 -16.27 19.26
CA SER A 467 31.10 -15.64 18.84
C SER A 467 30.97 -14.18 18.46
N TYR A 468 29.74 -13.72 18.21
CA TYR A 468 29.42 -12.31 17.94
C TYR A 468 29.08 -11.53 19.19
N PHE A 469 28.80 -12.21 20.34
CA PHE A 469 28.54 -11.52 21.59
C PHE A 469 29.86 -11.31 22.36
N PRO A 470 29.96 -10.26 23.17
CA PRO A 470 31.06 -10.08 24.06
C PRO A 470 31.08 -11.21 25.10
N ASP A 471 32.15 -12.00 25.17
CA ASP A 471 32.29 -13.08 26.17
C ASP A 471 32.31 -12.56 27.59
N MET A 472 32.73 -11.32 27.79
CA MET A 472 32.79 -10.63 29.10
C MET A 472 32.44 -9.15 28.94
N ALA A 473 31.95 -8.57 30.00
CA ALA A 473 31.79 -7.12 30.08
C ALA A 473 33.16 -6.44 29.84
N PRO A 474 33.23 -5.43 28.98
CA PRO A 474 34.49 -4.79 28.62
C PRO A 474 35.08 -4.05 29.82
N PHE A 475 36.41 -4.11 29.95
CA PHE A 475 37.10 -3.27 30.90
C PHE A 475 37.09 -1.81 30.42
N THR A 476 36.47 -0.93 31.19
CA THR A 476 36.38 0.49 30.86
C THR A 476 36.93 1.36 32.01
N GLU A 477 37.41 2.56 31.66
CA GLU A 477 38.03 3.46 32.67
C GLU A 477 36.99 4.02 33.64
N ASN A 478 35.78 4.37 33.10
CA ASN A 478 34.79 5.16 33.82
C ASN A 478 33.56 4.38 34.27
N TRP A 479 33.44 3.13 33.88
CA TRP A 479 32.28 2.29 34.18
C TRP A 479 32.73 0.93 34.69
N ASP A 480 32.06 0.44 35.70
CA ASP A 480 32.08 -0.96 36.12
C ASP A 480 30.85 -1.62 35.53
N ILE A 481 31.02 -2.69 34.74
CA ILE A 481 29.98 -3.28 33.93
C ILE A 481 29.82 -4.75 34.26
N ALA A 482 28.58 -5.18 34.45
CA ALA A 482 28.23 -6.58 34.55
C ALA A 482 27.09 -6.91 33.57
N CYS A 483 27.14 -8.10 33.04
CA CYS A 483 26.09 -8.61 32.16
C CYS A 483 25.70 -10.03 32.58
N TYR A 484 24.42 -10.33 32.45
CA TYR A 484 23.86 -11.66 32.57
C TYR A 484 23.04 -11.93 31.28
N PHE A 485 23.37 -13.03 30.61
CA PHE A 485 22.72 -13.43 29.35
C PHE A 485 22.47 -14.93 29.43
N GLN A 486 21.21 -15.31 29.37
CA GLN A 486 20.75 -16.70 29.42
C GLN A 486 19.72 -16.92 28.33
N PRO A 487 20.11 -17.50 27.18
CA PRO A 487 19.16 -17.88 26.16
C PRO A 487 18.28 -19.05 26.64
N THR A 488 17.01 -19.02 26.31
CA THR A 488 16.03 -20.09 26.58
C THR A 488 16.25 -21.29 25.65
N LEU A 489 16.64 -21.01 24.42
CA LEU A 489 17.08 -21.99 23.43
C LEU A 489 18.58 -21.83 23.17
N SER A 490 19.12 -22.71 22.33
CA SER A 490 20.55 -22.66 21.96
C SER A 490 20.93 -21.35 21.25
N VAL A 491 19.99 -20.72 20.58
CA VAL A 491 20.14 -19.44 19.85
C VAL A 491 19.13 -18.44 20.42
N SER A 492 19.57 -17.23 20.73
CA SER A 492 18.79 -16.18 21.37
C SER A 492 18.23 -15.16 20.39
N GLY A 493 17.00 -14.69 20.66
CA GLY A 493 16.43 -13.49 20.11
C GLY A 493 17.00 -12.20 20.69
N ASP A 494 17.38 -12.26 21.96
CA ASP A 494 18.04 -11.15 22.64
C ASP A 494 19.47 -10.91 22.16
N PHE A 495 19.88 -9.66 22.10
CA PHE A 495 21.29 -9.29 21.97
C PHE A 495 21.60 -7.95 22.64
N TYR A 496 22.86 -7.83 23.03
CA TYR A 496 23.42 -6.59 23.55
C TYR A 496 24.75 -6.28 22.90
N ASP A 497 25.16 -5.02 22.96
CA ASP A 497 26.45 -4.59 22.44
C ASP A 497 27.02 -3.41 23.21
N PHE A 498 28.35 -3.35 23.29
CA PHE A 498 29.10 -2.27 23.89
C PHE A 498 29.87 -1.52 22.80
N TYR A 499 29.60 -0.23 22.69
CA TYR A 499 30.26 0.62 21.71
C TYR A 499 31.43 1.34 22.34
N LEU A 500 32.63 0.88 22.00
CA LEU A 500 33.88 1.31 22.61
C LEU A 500 34.71 2.16 21.67
N ASP A 501 35.39 3.18 22.23
CA ASP A 501 36.44 3.94 21.57
C ASP A 501 37.70 3.81 22.43
N GLY A 502 38.55 2.86 22.10
CA GLY A 502 39.65 2.41 22.96
C GLY A 502 39.12 1.79 24.26
N LYS A 503 39.42 2.42 25.43
CA LYS A 503 38.91 2.01 26.75
C LYS A 503 37.70 2.85 27.21
N SER A 504 37.28 3.80 26.42
CA SER A 504 36.14 4.64 26.75
C SER A 504 34.84 4.00 26.24
N LEU A 505 33.87 3.81 27.11
CA LEU A 505 32.54 3.35 26.77
C LEU A 505 31.78 4.52 26.17
N ARG A 506 31.44 4.43 24.86
CA ARG A 506 30.67 5.44 24.15
C ARG A 506 29.17 5.17 24.17
N GLY A 507 28.76 3.91 24.26
CA GLY A 507 27.38 3.54 24.36
C GLY A 507 27.16 2.07 24.66
N VAL A 508 25.91 1.73 24.90
CA VAL A 508 25.45 0.36 25.13
C VAL A 508 24.04 0.21 24.50
N GLY A 509 23.81 -0.91 23.89
CA GLY A 509 22.48 -1.28 23.36
C GLY A 509 22.04 -2.64 23.88
N LEU A 510 20.75 -2.77 24.17
CA LEU A 510 20.06 -4.02 24.47
C LEU A 510 18.85 -4.10 23.57
N PHE A 511 18.69 -5.22 22.90
CA PHE A 511 17.66 -5.43 21.89
C PHE A 511 17.10 -6.84 22.00
N ASP A 512 15.83 -6.99 21.65
CA ASP A 512 15.13 -8.25 21.57
C ASP A 512 14.41 -8.38 20.23
N VAL A 513 14.60 -9.53 19.56
CA VAL A 513 14.00 -9.89 18.27
C VAL A 513 12.80 -10.78 18.51
N SER A 514 11.65 -10.41 17.98
CA SER A 514 10.40 -11.18 18.09
C SER A 514 10.57 -12.64 17.67
N GLY A 515 10.13 -13.56 18.52
CA GLY A 515 10.22 -15.02 18.32
C GLY A 515 11.55 -15.61 18.77
N HIS A 516 11.70 -16.91 18.70
CA HIS A 516 12.87 -17.66 19.22
C HIS A 516 13.43 -18.63 18.17
N GLY A 517 14.66 -19.05 18.37
CA GLY A 517 15.34 -20.04 17.55
C GLY A 517 16.22 -19.45 16.44
N ILE A 518 16.59 -20.27 15.45
CA ILE A 518 17.62 -19.94 14.45
C ILE A 518 17.25 -18.67 13.64
N ALA A 519 15.97 -18.51 13.30
CA ALA A 519 15.52 -17.37 12.51
C ALA A 519 15.73 -16.04 13.24
N SER A 520 15.29 -15.93 14.50
CA SER A 520 15.52 -14.75 15.36
C SER A 520 17.01 -14.53 15.58
N GLY A 521 17.78 -15.61 15.80
CA GLY A 521 19.23 -15.52 15.96
C GLY A 521 19.99 -15.02 14.73
N LEU A 522 19.53 -15.29 13.52
CA LEU A 522 20.11 -14.70 12.30
C LEU A 522 19.79 -13.21 12.21
N ILE A 523 18.59 -12.83 12.62
CA ILE A 523 18.16 -11.43 12.64
C ILE A 523 18.94 -10.65 13.71
N THR A 524 19.23 -11.25 14.87
CA THR A 524 20.08 -10.61 15.91
C THR A 524 21.45 -10.28 15.36
N MET A 525 22.08 -11.17 14.59
CA MET A 525 23.39 -10.91 13.99
C MET A 525 23.34 -9.75 12.99
N LEU A 526 22.31 -9.72 12.15
CA LEU A 526 22.08 -8.63 11.20
C LEU A 526 21.87 -7.30 11.93
N ALA A 527 21.00 -7.31 12.93
CA ALA A 527 20.66 -6.13 13.72
C ALA A 527 21.88 -5.61 14.49
N LYS A 528 22.63 -6.49 15.15
CA LYS A 528 23.86 -6.16 15.86
C LYS A 528 24.88 -5.49 14.94
N ALA A 529 25.14 -6.09 13.77
CA ALA A 529 26.06 -5.51 12.80
C ALA A 529 25.60 -4.14 12.28
N THR A 530 24.28 -3.96 12.15
CA THR A 530 23.66 -2.71 11.71
C THR A 530 23.81 -1.63 12.78
N PHE A 531 23.45 -1.93 14.02
CA PHE A 531 23.57 -0.98 15.14
C PHE A 531 25.01 -0.61 15.42
N PHE A 532 25.93 -1.60 15.46
CA PHE A 532 27.35 -1.34 15.67
C PHE A 532 27.92 -0.35 14.67
N ARG A 533 27.70 -0.63 13.37
CA ARG A 533 28.19 0.24 12.29
C ARG A 533 27.58 1.63 12.32
N THR A 534 26.27 1.69 12.58
CA THR A 534 25.54 2.95 12.58
C THR A 534 25.91 3.82 13.77
N PHE A 535 26.02 3.23 14.95
CA PHE A 535 26.40 3.93 16.18
C PHE A 535 27.82 4.48 16.08
N MET A 536 28.80 3.65 15.71
CA MET A 536 30.20 4.05 15.65
C MET A 536 30.48 5.11 14.57
N ARG A 537 29.73 5.09 13.46
CA ARG A 537 29.81 6.14 12.42
C ARG A 537 29.02 7.40 12.77
N GLY A 538 28.12 7.32 13.71
CA GLY A 538 27.20 8.38 14.12
C GLY A 538 27.52 9.00 15.47
N LEU A 539 28.72 8.85 16.01
CA LEU A 539 29.10 9.35 17.34
C LEU A 539 28.87 10.86 17.52
N GLU A 540 29.06 11.64 16.46
CA GLU A 540 28.86 13.09 16.45
C GLU A 540 27.45 13.51 16.01
N ARG A 541 26.60 12.57 15.60
CA ARG A 541 25.22 12.88 15.18
C ARG A 541 24.27 12.78 16.37
N PRO A 542 23.11 13.43 16.33
CA PRO A 542 22.05 13.21 17.30
C PRO A 542 21.67 11.73 17.42
N LEU A 543 21.45 11.22 18.63
CA LEU A 543 21.18 9.79 18.84
C LEU A 543 19.89 9.32 18.14
N ASN A 544 18.89 10.19 18.04
CA ASN A 544 17.66 9.90 17.30
C ASN A 544 17.89 9.66 15.79
N GLU A 545 18.86 10.38 15.20
CA GLU A 545 19.25 10.13 13.82
C GLU A 545 19.95 8.78 13.66
N VAL A 546 20.79 8.42 14.64
CA VAL A 546 21.52 7.16 14.64
C VAL A 546 20.55 5.97 14.71
N ILE A 547 19.61 5.98 15.65
CA ILE A 547 18.62 4.90 15.77
C ILE A 547 17.65 4.90 14.60
N GLY A 548 17.23 6.07 14.09
CA GLY A 548 16.38 6.20 12.94
C GLY A 548 17.04 5.65 11.66
N TYR A 549 18.34 5.92 11.49
CA TYR A 549 19.11 5.37 10.36
C TYR A 549 19.27 3.86 10.46
N ALA A 550 19.56 3.33 11.66
CA ALA A 550 19.64 1.89 11.89
C ALA A 550 18.28 1.22 11.61
N ASN A 551 17.20 1.80 12.11
CA ASN A 551 15.86 1.32 11.86
C ASN A 551 15.52 1.30 10.35
N GLY A 552 15.91 2.33 9.62
CA GLY A 552 15.70 2.39 8.16
C GLY A 552 16.41 1.28 7.39
N ILE A 553 17.61 0.86 7.83
CA ILE A 553 18.30 -0.30 7.26
C ILE A 553 17.53 -1.58 7.61
N LEU A 554 17.18 -1.76 8.90
CA LEU A 554 16.48 -2.94 9.38
C LEU A 554 15.11 -3.11 8.70
N GLN A 555 14.37 -2.05 8.48
CA GLN A 555 13.10 -2.10 7.75
C GLN A 555 13.27 -2.64 6.33
N GLY A 556 14.32 -2.24 5.62
CA GLY A 556 14.63 -2.77 4.28
C GLY A 556 15.03 -4.24 4.29
N GLU A 557 15.73 -4.69 5.33
CA GLU A 557 16.21 -6.06 5.44
C GLU A 557 15.13 -7.02 5.99
N LEU A 558 14.28 -6.53 6.91
CA LEU A 558 13.24 -7.32 7.56
C LEU A 558 11.88 -7.27 6.87
N GLU A 559 11.74 -6.50 5.79
CA GLU A 559 10.48 -6.37 5.03
C GLU A 559 9.86 -7.71 4.60
N LYS A 560 10.62 -8.78 4.62
CA LYS A 560 10.31 -10.12 4.08
C LYS A 560 10.21 -11.22 5.11
N VAL A 561 10.57 -10.91 6.33
CA VAL A 561 10.48 -11.84 7.46
C VAL A 561 9.50 -11.27 8.48
N ASP A 562 8.68 -12.16 9.04
CA ASP A 562 7.65 -11.77 10.02
C ASP A 562 8.23 -11.44 11.41
N ASN A 563 9.36 -10.71 11.46
CA ASN A 563 10.05 -10.36 12.71
C ASN A 563 10.20 -8.85 12.85
N TYR A 564 10.21 -8.41 14.10
CA TYR A 564 10.52 -7.05 14.51
C TYR A 564 11.48 -7.08 15.68
N LEU A 565 12.00 -5.93 16.07
CA LEU A 565 12.84 -5.80 17.24
C LEU A 565 12.29 -4.73 18.18
N THR A 566 12.52 -4.96 19.48
CA THR A 566 12.49 -3.92 20.48
C THR A 566 13.92 -3.61 20.94
N GLY A 567 14.15 -2.45 21.55
CA GLY A 567 15.49 -2.18 22.08
C GLY A 567 15.67 -0.83 22.73
N VAL A 568 16.69 -0.76 23.54
CA VAL A 568 17.16 0.47 24.20
C VAL A 568 18.60 0.76 23.83
N LEU A 569 18.92 2.04 23.63
CA LEU A 569 20.24 2.50 23.24
C LEU A 569 20.67 3.67 24.13
N LEU A 570 21.81 3.51 24.79
CA LEU A 570 22.45 4.54 25.59
C LEU A 570 23.69 5.06 24.87
N ARG A 571 23.92 6.38 24.97
CA ARG A 571 25.16 7.01 24.56
C ARG A 571 25.71 7.87 25.71
N PHE A 572 26.98 7.64 26.02
CA PHE A 572 27.67 8.29 27.13
C PHE A 572 28.48 9.50 26.64
N LYS A 573 28.24 10.64 27.26
CA LYS A 573 28.96 11.91 27.04
C LYS A 573 29.37 12.48 28.40
N ASP A 574 30.62 12.24 28.80
CA ASP A 574 31.16 12.63 30.08
C ASP A 574 30.25 12.26 31.28
N LYS A 575 29.51 13.24 31.81
CA LYS A 575 28.57 13.07 32.92
C LYS A 575 27.12 12.92 32.50
N THR A 576 26.82 12.93 31.20
CA THR A 576 25.47 12.82 30.69
C THR A 576 25.28 11.55 29.87
N VAL A 577 24.07 11.01 29.93
CA VAL A 577 23.66 9.83 29.17
C VAL A 577 22.48 10.22 28.32
N GLU A 578 22.62 10.02 27.02
CA GLU A 578 21.48 10.08 26.08
C GLU A 578 20.85 8.68 26.01
N TYR A 579 19.53 8.64 26.11
CA TYR A 579 18.72 7.42 26.14
C TYR A 579 17.65 7.46 25.08
N ALA A 580 17.59 6.40 24.28
CA ALA A 580 16.56 6.14 23.29
C ALA A 580 15.90 4.77 23.59
N ASN A 581 14.58 4.69 23.41
CA ASN A 581 13.81 3.46 23.60
C ASN A 581 12.93 3.18 22.36
N ALA A 582 13.07 2.01 21.80
CA ALA A 582 12.30 1.49 20.67
C ALA A 582 11.39 0.35 21.16
N ALA A 583 10.27 0.70 21.77
CA ALA A 583 9.24 -0.22 22.26
C ALA A 583 9.76 -1.33 23.20
N HIS A 584 10.82 -1.03 23.98
CA HIS A 584 11.44 -1.96 24.93
C HIS A 584 11.12 -1.56 26.38
N THR A 585 11.52 -2.39 27.34
CA THR A 585 11.42 -2.09 28.76
C THR A 585 12.21 -0.83 29.13
N ASP A 586 11.65 0.02 30.01
CA ASP A 586 12.36 1.21 30.50
C ASP A 586 13.56 0.84 31.34
N ILE A 587 14.64 1.57 31.17
CA ILE A 587 15.84 1.42 32.05
C ILE A 587 15.57 1.99 33.43
N LEU A 588 16.24 1.40 34.41
CA LEU A 588 16.20 1.88 35.80
C LEU A 588 17.51 2.57 36.15
N LEU A 589 17.41 3.66 36.89
CA LEU A 589 18.54 4.44 37.40
C LEU A 589 18.51 4.48 38.93
N ARG A 590 19.58 4.05 39.55
CA ARG A 590 19.80 4.17 40.99
C ARG A 590 20.75 5.34 41.27
N GLN A 591 20.24 6.37 41.95
CA GLN A 591 20.98 7.56 42.35
C GLN A 591 20.78 7.81 43.83
N SER A 592 21.88 8.01 44.57
CA SER A 592 21.84 8.28 46.04
C SER A 592 20.99 7.24 46.80
N GLY A 593 21.03 5.98 46.39
CA GLY A 593 20.28 4.88 46.99
C GLY A 593 18.79 4.81 46.59
N ASN A 594 18.32 5.60 45.66
CA ASN A 594 16.96 5.60 45.19
C ASN A 594 16.88 5.09 43.74
N VAL A 595 16.04 4.10 43.46
CA VAL A 595 15.80 3.54 42.14
C VAL A 595 14.56 4.15 41.51
N LYS A 596 14.69 4.62 40.27
CA LYS A 596 13.59 5.14 39.48
C LYS A 596 13.72 4.72 38.00
N ALA A 597 12.60 4.56 37.31
CA ALA A 597 12.62 4.46 35.86
C ALA A 597 13.00 5.81 35.23
N VAL A 598 13.74 5.77 34.14
CA VAL A 598 14.13 6.97 33.41
C VAL A 598 12.98 7.34 32.46
N LEU A 599 12.13 8.27 32.91
CA LEU A 599 10.90 8.71 32.26
C LEU A 599 10.98 10.21 31.90
N LYS A 600 10.06 10.68 31.10
CA LYS A 600 9.84 12.12 30.81
C LYS A 600 9.44 12.87 32.13
N GLU A 601 9.51 14.20 32.10
CA GLU A 601 9.07 15.04 33.22
C GLU A 601 7.58 14.83 33.59
N ASN A 602 6.74 14.42 32.62
CA ASN A 602 5.34 14.06 32.85
C ASN A 602 5.13 12.60 33.29
N SER A 603 6.17 11.89 33.67
CA SER A 603 6.17 10.46 34.05
C SER A 603 5.78 9.47 32.97
N GLU A 604 5.80 9.89 31.70
CA GLU A 604 5.58 9.00 30.56
C GLU A 604 6.89 8.39 30.06
N SER A 605 6.84 7.13 29.59
CA SER A 605 7.96 6.50 28.89
C SER A 605 8.24 7.20 27.56
N ILE A 606 9.52 7.20 27.12
CA ILE A 606 9.90 7.60 25.76
C ILE A 606 9.74 6.47 24.75
N SER A 607 9.10 5.38 25.15
CA SER A 607 8.95 4.20 24.28
C SER A 607 8.42 4.59 22.91
N GLY A 608 9.26 4.37 21.89
CA GLY A 608 8.99 4.67 20.49
C GLY A 608 8.33 3.50 19.76
N VAL A 609 8.47 3.51 18.43
CA VAL A 609 7.97 2.42 17.57
C VAL A 609 8.96 1.25 17.52
N LEU A 610 8.44 0.07 17.24
CA LEU A 610 9.22 -1.14 16.97
C LEU A 610 10.25 -0.91 15.86
N LEU A 611 11.40 -1.54 15.98
CA LEU A 611 12.43 -1.55 14.94
C LEU A 611 12.12 -2.59 13.87
N GLY A 612 12.46 -2.28 12.64
CA GLY A 612 12.23 -3.17 11.49
C GLY A 612 10.82 -3.15 10.90
N VAL A 613 9.88 -2.44 11.51
CA VAL A 613 8.50 -2.32 11.03
C VAL A 613 8.29 -1.00 10.31
N PRO A 614 7.81 -0.97 9.06
CA PRO A 614 7.60 0.26 8.30
C PRO A 614 6.31 1.01 8.73
N LEU A 615 6.09 1.16 10.02
CA LEU A 615 5.01 1.93 10.62
C LEU A 615 5.43 3.39 10.75
N PHE A 616 4.91 4.26 9.88
CA PHE A 616 4.98 5.72 10.00
C PHE A 616 6.29 6.25 10.63
N ASN A 617 7.14 6.91 9.91
CA ASN A 617 8.44 7.45 10.35
C ASN A 617 8.27 8.45 11.52
N LEU A 618 8.01 7.95 12.72
CA LEU A 618 8.09 8.75 13.94
C LEU A 618 9.57 8.85 14.35
N PRO A 619 10.05 10.06 14.60
CA PRO A 619 11.39 10.21 15.19
C PRO A 619 11.40 9.58 16.59
N TYR A 620 12.49 8.89 16.92
CA TYR A 620 12.72 8.43 18.28
C TYR A 620 13.00 9.62 19.18
N GLU A 621 12.34 9.66 20.31
CA GLU A 621 12.61 10.67 21.33
C GLU A 621 13.88 10.30 22.09
N ILE A 622 14.62 11.31 22.56
CA ILE A 622 15.83 11.14 23.32
C ILE A 622 15.68 11.85 24.67
N LEU A 623 15.91 11.12 25.75
CA LEU A 623 16.10 11.71 27.06
C LEU A 623 17.59 11.87 27.34
N THR A 624 17.93 12.95 28.00
CA THR A 624 19.28 13.17 28.50
C THR A 624 19.22 13.33 30.02
N PHE A 625 20.00 12.54 30.72
CA PHE A 625 20.10 12.61 32.18
C PHE A 625 21.58 12.60 32.64
N SER A 626 21.83 13.12 33.81
CA SER A 626 23.17 13.15 34.41
C SER A 626 23.42 11.89 35.23
N VAL A 627 24.69 11.47 35.26
CA VAL A 627 25.19 10.38 36.11
C VAL A 627 26.46 10.82 36.81
N ASP A 628 26.52 10.61 38.10
CA ASP A 628 27.69 10.86 38.94
C ASP A 628 28.35 9.55 39.40
N SER A 629 29.54 9.64 39.99
CA SER A 629 30.24 8.46 40.52
C SER A 629 29.38 7.74 41.56
N GLY A 630 29.25 6.42 41.43
CA GLY A 630 28.39 5.57 42.24
C GLY A 630 27.00 5.32 41.67
N ASP A 631 26.50 6.16 40.76
CA ASP A 631 25.20 5.94 40.10
C ASP A 631 25.24 4.67 39.25
N THR A 632 24.10 3.99 39.19
CA THR A 632 24.01 2.69 38.53
C THR A 632 22.80 2.63 37.62
N ILE A 633 23.02 2.16 36.40
CA ILE A 633 21.97 1.95 35.36
C ILE A 633 21.74 0.45 35.23
N LEU A 634 20.46 0.03 35.26
CA LEU A 634 20.02 -1.34 34.97
C LEU A 634 19.20 -1.35 33.67
N MET A 635 19.60 -2.20 32.74
CA MET A 635 18.89 -2.50 31.49
C MET A 635 18.54 -3.99 31.50
N PHE A 636 17.36 -4.37 31.03
CA PHE A 636 16.92 -5.76 31.07
C PHE A 636 15.89 -6.06 29.98
N SER A 637 15.87 -7.31 29.49
CA SER A 637 14.84 -7.80 28.60
C SER A 637 13.52 -8.02 29.36
N ASP A 638 12.43 -8.14 28.62
CA ASP A 638 11.08 -8.30 29.15
C ASP A 638 10.92 -9.58 29.99
N CYS A 639 11.71 -10.61 29.71
CA CYS A 639 11.78 -11.84 30.50
C CYS A 639 11.92 -11.56 31.99
N LEU A 640 12.72 -10.55 32.41
CA LEU A 640 12.91 -10.22 33.83
C LEU A 640 11.61 -9.78 34.52
N VAL A 641 10.69 -9.17 33.80
CA VAL A 641 9.39 -8.67 34.31
C VAL A 641 8.25 -9.60 34.05
N GLU A 642 8.26 -10.28 32.91
CA GLU A 642 7.12 -11.08 32.41
C GLU A 642 7.19 -12.55 32.79
N ASN A 643 8.31 -13.02 33.28
CA ASN A 643 8.42 -14.41 33.75
C ASN A 643 7.58 -14.65 35.01
N LYS A 644 7.01 -15.86 35.09
CA LYS A 644 6.06 -16.24 36.13
C LYS A 644 6.70 -17.26 37.11
N ASN A 645 6.25 -17.19 38.35
CA ASN A 645 6.52 -18.21 39.34
C ASN A 645 5.56 -19.43 39.15
N ILE A 646 5.69 -20.43 40.04
CA ILE A 646 4.85 -21.64 40.06
C ILE A 646 3.36 -21.29 40.26
N THR A 647 3.02 -20.20 40.92
CA THR A 647 1.66 -19.71 41.14
C THR A 647 1.12 -18.86 39.99
N LYS A 648 1.89 -18.70 38.92
CA LYS A 648 1.59 -17.89 37.74
C LYS A 648 1.54 -16.37 37.96
N ASP A 649 2.13 -15.89 39.06
CA ASP A 649 2.31 -14.47 39.30
C ASP A 649 3.55 -13.96 38.56
N PHE A 650 3.44 -12.77 37.93
CA PHE A 650 4.59 -12.12 37.29
C PHE A 650 5.61 -11.63 38.33
N TYR A 651 6.91 -11.65 38.00
CA TYR A 651 7.91 -10.99 38.81
C TYR A 651 7.64 -9.48 38.92
N GLY A 652 7.34 -8.85 37.80
CA GLY A 652 6.81 -7.49 37.71
C GLY A 652 7.86 -6.39 37.92
N LYS A 653 7.55 -5.19 37.40
CA LYS A 653 8.46 -4.03 37.41
C LYS A 653 8.74 -3.54 38.84
N GLU A 654 7.74 -3.59 39.69
CA GLU A 654 7.85 -3.17 41.13
C GLU A 654 8.88 -4.00 41.86
N ARG A 655 8.90 -5.30 41.65
CA ARG A 655 9.84 -6.21 42.28
C ARG A 655 11.25 -6.04 41.73
N VAL A 656 11.40 -5.78 40.42
CA VAL A 656 12.72 -5.43 39.85
C VAL A 656 13.27 -4.16 40.51
N ILE A 657 12.42 -3.13 40.70
CA ILE A 657 12.82 -1.88 41.40
C ILE A 657 13.22 -2.16 42.84
N GLU A 658 12.45 -2.96 43.56
CA GLU A 658 12.71 -3.33 44.94
C GLU A 658 14.02 -4.13 45.06
N SER A 659 14.22 -5.16 44.25
CA SER A 659 15.44 -5.97 44.21
C SER A 659 16.67 -5.12 43.89
N PHE A 660 16.60 -4.22 42.90
CA PHE A 660 17.67 -3.32 42.55
C PHE A 660 17.97 -2.28 43.63
N ASN A 661 16.93 -1.82 44.34
CA ASN A 661 17.10 -0.89 45.45
C ASN A 661 17.80 -1.55 46.64
N ASN A 662 17.52 -2.82 46.91
CA ASN A 662 18.06 -3.63 47.98
C ASN A 662 19.44 -4.23 47.65
N ALA A 663 19.88 -4.19 46.41
CA ALA A 663 21.17 -4.68 45.98
C ALA A 663 22.32 -3.97 46.76
N PRO A 664 23.37 -4.68 47.18
CA PRO A 664 24.47 -4.11 47.96
C PRO A 664 25.13 -2.98 47.16
N ASP A 665 25.64 -1.96 47.86
CA ASP A 665 26.45 -0.92 47.22
C ASP A 665 27.90 -1.42 47.04
N ALA A 666 28.09 -2.26 46.04
CA ALA A 666 29.31 -3.01 45.76
C ALA A 666 29.69 -2.92 44.27
N SER A 667 30.45 -3.85 43.74
CA SER A 667 30.76 -3.91 42.30
C SER A 667 29.50 -4.18 41.46
N ALA A 668 29.54 -3.76 40.18
CA ALA A 668 28.46 -4.03 39.23
C ALA A 668 28.10 -5.53 39.18
N ARG A 669 29.09 -6.40 39.32
CA ARG A 669 28.90 -7.84 39.30
C ARG A 669 28.13 -8.34 40.53
N GLU A 670 28.52 -7.92 41.73
CA GLU A 670 27.84 -8.32 42.97
C GLU A 670 26.40 -7.81 43.02
N MET A 671 26.17 -6.60 42.55
CA MET A 671 24.81 -6.04 42.43
C MET A 671 23.93 -6.84 41.44
N LEU A 672 24.49 -7.17 40.29
CA LEU A 672 23.78 -7.95 39.27
C LEU A 672 23.47 -9.37 39.78
N ASP A 673 24.45 -10.04 40.39
CA ASP A 673 24.27 -11.38 40.93
C ASP A 673 23.15 -11.41 41.96
N PHE A 674 23.08 -10.40 42.84
CA PHE A 674 21.98 -10.26 43.82
C PHE A 674 20.61 -10.19 43.16
N ILE A 675 20.47 -9.36 42.10
CA ILE A 675 19.21 -9.21 41.38
C ILE A 675 18.82 -10.54 40.67
N ILE A 676 19.78 -11.19 40.04
CA ILE A 676 19.57 -12.46 39.36
C ILE A 676 19.21 -13.58 40.33
N GLU A 677 19.85 -13.63 41.51
CA GLU A 677 19.52 -14.61 42.54
C GLU A 677 18.10 -14.42 43.10
N ASP A 678 17.67 -13.18 43.35
CA ASP A 678 16.30 -12.89 43.77
C ASP A 678 15.30 -13.31 42.70
N PHE A 679 15.56 -12.96 41.42
CA PHE A 679 14.72 -13.34 40.29
C PHE A 679 14.63 -14.87 40.15
N LEU A 680 15.77 -15.59 40.12
CA LEU A 680 15.79 -17.05 39.97
C LEU A 680 15.14 -17.75 41.17
N SER A 681 15.27 -17.20 42.36
CA SER A 681 14.56 -17.71 43.56
C SER A 681 13.03 -17.60 43.40
N PHE A 682 12.56 -16.55 42.76
CA PHE A 682 11.14 -16.37 42.47
C PHE A 682 10.64 -17.33 41.39
N VAL A 683 11.41 -17.49 40.32
CA VAL A 683 11.07 -18.38 39.19
C VAL A 683 11.25 -19.86 39.53
N GLY A 684 12.14 -20.16 40.46
CA GLY A 684 12.46 -21.51 40.94
C GLY A 684 13.67 -22.16 40.27
N SER A 685 13.82 -22.04 38.96
CA SER A 685 15.01 -22.55 38.26
C SER A 685 15.18 -21.85 36.88
N LYS A 686 16.36 -21.99 36.27
CA LYS A 686 16.66 -21.46 34.93
C LYS A 686 15.83 -22.13 33.82
N GLU A 687 15.43 -23.37 33.99
CA GLU A 687 14.62 -24.15 33.06
C GLU A 687 13.16 -23.66 32.98
N ASN A 688 12.74 -22.84 33.96
CA ASN A 688 11.41 -22.25 34.02
C ASN A 688 11.34 -20.87 33.26
N LEU A 689 12.45 -20.42 32.67
CA LEU A 689 12.45 -19.24 31.85
C LEU A 689 11.56 -19.47 30.59
N THR A 690 10.67 -18.52 30.34
CA THR A 690 9.76 -18.58 29.19
C THR A 690 10.33 -17.86 27.98
N ASP A 691 11.33 -16.99 28.17
CA ASP A 691 12.00 -16.23 27.11
C ASP A 691 13.46 -15.99 27.48
N ASP A 692 14.23 -15.42 26.56
CA ASP A 692 15.64 -15.10 26.75
C ASP A 692 15.79 -14.03 27.83
N LEU A 693 16.72 -14.26 28.73
CA LEU A 693 16.98 -13.34 29.86
C LEU A 693 18.29 -12.60 29.65
N THR A 694 18.21 -11.30 29.46
CA THR A 694 19.36 -10.41 29.31
C THR A 694 19.26 -9.27 30.31
N VAL A 695 20.28 -9.14 31.15
CA VAL A 695 20.37 -8.07 32.15
C VAL A 695 21.76 -7.46 32.12
N LEU A 696 21.82 -6.13 32.00
CA LEU A 696 23.04 -5.33 31.99
C LEU A 696 23.01 -4.35 33.14
N LEU A 697 24.09 -4.29 33.90
CA LEU A 697 24.27 -3.34 34.99
C LEU A 697 25.55 -2.55 34.76
N LEU A 698 25.43 -1.22 34.79
CA LEU A 698 26.51 -0.29 34.54
C LEU A 698 26.61 0.66 35.75
N ARG A 699 27.70 0.60 36.48
CA ARG A 699 27.98 1.50 37.61
C ARG A 699 29.05 2.51 37.23
N ARG A 700 28.78 3.78 37.45
CA ARG A 700 29.75 4.86 37.23
C ARG A 700 30.86 4.79 38.31
N LYS A 701 32.14 4.69 37.88
CA LYS A 701 33.31 4.67 38.77
C LYS A 701 33.59 6.06 39.34
#